data_ea887a98d0ca92264f6912dbf3235e9b
#
_entry.id   ea887a98d0ca92264f6912dbf3235e9b
#
_cell.length_a   1.000
_cell.length_b   1.000
_cell.length_c   1.000
_cell.angle_alpha   90.00
_cell.angle_beta   90.00
_cell.angle_gamma   90.00
#
_symmetry.space_group_name_H-M   'P 1'
#
loop_
_entity.id
_entity.type
_entity.pdbx_description
1 polymer ?
#
loop_
_entity_poly.entity_id
_entity_poly.type
_entity_poly.pdbx_seq_one_letter_code
_entity_poly.pdbx_strand_id
1 'polypeptide(L)'
;MKFPAMLLVLTAAGVLNGKGANTDSAAASALDTVTNVAAAAPALYLEGNQPVDQRVADLISRLTLEEKATLLNHRGPTVERFNIRSDQWNQCLNGVQWDKPTTLFPVCLAMSATWDTNLVHQTASVLSDEARAIYNGWHRDPNAPGQHKGLIYRAPVINIERNPYWGRNHESWGEDPFLTGRMAVSYVEGLQGDDPHYLKIAATLKHFAVNNVETDRQKLNASVPERMLHEYWLAQFREAVVEGRAQSIMASYNAINGTPNNINHWLLTDVLKNDWGFQGFVVSDLGGVRTMVEGHEKKQMTYEDAVAQSLMAGCDFSDKEFEDNIPAAVRDGKVTEARLDDALTRVLRVRMRLGEFDPFDAVPFSKISPSVVNSDANRAVALKVEQEAIVLLKNKNNFLPLDKAKIKRIAVLGPLADRIVMNNYNGKAGQTVTALQGIRDRVGAGVKVTHTLGGLVGGDTTGRWKSESAEAAADPKTELQKAVDLARQADVAVVFVGTTAAVEQEARDRKTLGLTGTQEALVEAVFAANPKTIVVEMSAGPLTVPWIKEKIPALLQAWWPGEEGGHAIADVLFGDVNPAGRLPHTVYASEAQVPPVNEYDITKGFTYMYVNGEPLFPFGHGLSYTTFKYDHLKLSAQKIPADGQINISVDVKNTGQRAGDEVVQLYVHQLKSRVKVPAKELRGFRRISLQPGETETVTLGLPAAKLAFWDETTHGFVVEPGEFEVLVGASSADIRLKQRVEVVR
;
A
#
# COMPACT_ATOMS: atom_id res chain seq x y z
N MET A 1 -28.08 19.05 -35.72
CA MET A 1 -28.79 20.28 -36.12
C MET A 1 -27.86 21.45 -35.85
N LYS A 2 -27.81 22.34 -36.86
CA LYS A 2 -26.81 23.40 -37.11
C LYS A 2 -26.79 24.49 -36.06
N PHE A 3 -25.58 24.99 -35.81
CA PHE A 3 -25.29 26.34 -35.27
C PHE A 3 -25.96 27.48 -36.05
N PRO A 4 -26.03 28.72 -35.47
CA PRO A 4 -25.06 29.66 -35.97
C PRO A 4 -24.39 30.58 -34.91
N ALA A 5 -23.17 30.96 -35.26
CA ALA A 5 -22.36 32.02 -34.68
C ALA A 5 -22.92 33.40 -35.03
N MET A 6 -22.70 34.39 -34.16
CA MET A 6 -22.85 35.81 -34.53
C MET A 6 -21.66 36.61 -34.03
N LEU A 7 -20.95 37.10 -35.02
CA LEU A 7 -19.85 38.07 -35.01
C LEU A 7 -20.45 39.47 -34.98
N LEU A 8 -19.92 40.38 -34.18
CA LEU A 8 -20.06 41.81 -34.50
C LEU A 8 -18.78 42.61 -34.19
N VAL A 9 -18.47 43.43 -35.12
CA VAL A 9 -17.23 44.14 -35.43
C VAL A 9 -17.22 45.56 -34.82
N LEU A 10 -16.01 46.00 -34.47
CA LEU A 10 -15.48 47.33 -34.26
C LEU A 10 -16.23 48.54 -34.89
N THR A 11 -16.15 49.70 -34.20
CA THR A 11 -15.64 50.91 -34.84
C THR A 11 -14.97 51.86 -33.85
N ALA A 12 -13.91 52.48 -34.34
CA ALA A 12 -13.04 53.43 -33.67
C ALA A 12 -13.40 54.89 -34.04
N ALA A 13 -12.74 55.75 -33.31
CA ALA A 13 -12.29 57.11 -33.74
C ALA A 13 -12.98 58.34 -33.14
N GLY A 14 -12.11 59.24 -32.70
CA GLY A 14 -12.42 60.69 -32.60
C GLY A 14 -11.52 61.47 -31.64
N VAL A 15 -10.38 61.93 -32.18
CA VAL A 15 -9.46 62.92 -31.59
C VAL A 15 -10.13 64.26 -31.62
N LEU A 16 -9.92 65.18 -30.65
CA LEU A 16 -9.55 66.53 -30.87
C LEU A 16 -9.10 67.32 -29.62
N ASN A 17 -8.08 68.10 -29.87
CA ASN A 17 -7.32 69.03 -29.02
C ASN A 17 -8.13 70.22 -28.47
N GLY A 18 -7.65 70.80 -27.34
CA GLY A 18 -7.98 72.16 -26.91
C GLY A 18 -7.05 72.71 -25.84
N LYS A 19 -6.22 73.63 -26.20
CA LYS A 19 -5.24 74.40 -25.39
C LYS A 19 -5.89 75.49 -24.54
N GLY A 20 -5.16 75.88 -23.48
CA GLY A 20 -5.21 77.20 -22.90
C GLY A 20 -5.28 77.25 -21.39
N ALA A 21 -4.26 77.49 -20.73
CA ALA A 21 -3.54 78.69 -20.26
C ALA A 21 -3.97 79.12 -18.83
N ASN A 22 -2.99 79.13 -17.94
CA ASN A 22 -2.63 80.01 -16.81
C ASN A 22 -3.68 80.75 -15.99
N THR A 23 -3.59 80.65 -14.63
CA THR A 23 -2.92 81.66 -13.78
C THR A 23 -2.98 81.31 -12.31
N ASP A 24 -1.82 81.46 -11.68
CA ASP A 24 -1.44 81.94 -10.33
C ASP A 24 -2.16 81.61 -9.04
N SER A 25 -1.31 81.12 -8.12
CA SER A 25 -1.01 81.55 -6.73
C SER A 25 -2.03 81.30 -5.65
N ALA A 26 -1.62 80.52 -4.70
CA ALA A 26 -1.34 80.94 -3.33
C ALA A 26 -0.97 79.74 -2.43
N ALA A 27 0.06 79.96 -1.68
CA ALA A 27 0.62 79.06 -0.68
C ALA A 27 -0.33 78.81 0.53
N ALA A 28 -0.32 77.59 1.05
CA ALA A 28 -0.28 77.41 2.52
C ALA A 28 -0.02 75.93 2.85
N SER A 29 1.01 75.73 3.61
CA SER A 29 1.42 74.63 4.45
C SER A 29 0.32 73.62 4.80
N ALA A 30 0.56 72.37 4.50
CA ALA A 30 -0.03 71.28 5.27
C ALA A 30 1.03 70.20 5.47
N LEU A 31 1.28 69.94 6.71
CA LEU A 31 2.22 69.00 7.32
C LEU A 31 2.39 67.70 6.52
N ASP A 32 3.65 67.36 6.31
CA ASP A 32 4.11 66.01 6.05
C ASP A 32 3.70 65.07 7.19
N THR A 33 2.61 64.39 7.06
CA THR A 33 2.37 63.11 7.72
C THR A 33 3.16 62.08 6.96
N VAL A 34 4.43 61.92 7.28
CA VAL A 34 5.20 60.71 7.01
C VAL A 34 4.47 59.59 7.75
N THR A 35 3.56 58.93 7.03
CA THR A 35 3.12 57.58 7.45
C THR A 35 4.39 56.71 7.45
N ASN A 36 4.93 56.51 8.62
CA ASN A 36 5.87 55.43 8.88
C ASN A 36 5.16 54.13 8.51
N VAL A 37 5.28 53.70 7.28
CA VAL A 37 5.04 52.32 6.92
C VAL A 37 6.17 51.57 7.64
N ALA A 38 5.87 51.05 8.83
CA ALA A 38 6.77 50.15 9.53
C ALA A 38 7.22 49.12 8.49
N ALA A 39 8.50 49.04 8.22
CA ALA A 39 9.07 48.03 7.35
C ALA A 39 8.51 46.68 7.80
N ALA A 40 7.80 46.02 6.91
CA ALA A 40 7.24 44.71 7.21
C ALA A 40 8.36 43.83 7.80
N ALA A 41 8.12 43.22 8.95
CA ALA A 41 9.11 42.35 9.58
C ALA A 41 9.61 41.32 8.54
N PRO A 42 10.94 41.01 8.54
CA PRO A 42 11.49 40.03 7.60
C PRO A 42 10.61 38.78 7.54
N ALA A 43 10.44 38.22 6.35
CA ALA A 43 9.64 37.02 6.16
C ALA A 43 10.43 35.79 6.60
N LEU A 44 10.45 35.57 7.92
CA LEU A 44 11.24 34.48 8.54
C LEU A 44 10.90 33.12 7.97
N TYR A 45 9.64 32.89 7.55
CA TYR A 45 9.20 31.64 6.95
C TYR A 45 9.94 31.28 5.65
N LEU A 46 10.59 32.25 4.97
CA LEU A 46 11.40 32.03 3.76
C LEU A 46 12.90 31.81 4.06
N GLU A 47 13.31 31.96 5.31
CA GLU A 47 14.70 31.83 5.71
C GLU A 47 15.06 30.36 6.00
N GLY A 48 15.53 29.62 4.98
CA GLY A 48 15.77 28.16 5.04
C GLY A 48 16.76 27.70 6.12
N ASN A 49 17.59 28.59 6.67
CA ASN A 49 18.53 28.32 7.75
C ASN A 49 17.92 28.43 9.16
N GLN A 50 16.67 28.87 9.27
CA GLN A 50 15.98 28.96 10.56
C GLN A 50 15.27 27.65 10.92
N PRO A 51 15.07 27.37 12.23
CA PRO A 51 14.33 26.20 12.67
C PRO A 51 12.92 26.15 12.04
N VAL A 52 12.52 24.99 11.55
CA VAL A 52 11.24 24.80 10.85
C VAL A 52 10.05 25.30 11.67
N ASP A 53 10.01 25.04 12.98
CA ASP A 53 8.91 25.47 13.85
C ASP A 53 8.82 27.00 13.98
N GLN A 54 9.94 27.72 13.96
CA GLN A 54 9.93 29.18 13.96
C GLN A 54 9.42 29.74 12.64
N ARG A 55 9.81 29.12 11.53
CA ARG A 55 9.33 29.48 10.19
C ARG A 55 7.82 29.27 10.07
N VAL A 56 7.32 28.12 10.57
CA VAL A 56 5.89 27.82 10.59
C VAL A 56 5.12 28.83 11.44
N ALA A 57 5.59 29.14 12.64
CA ALA A 57 4.95 30.10 13.53
C ALA A 57 4.89 31.50 12.90
N ASP A 58 5.97 31.95 12.25
CA ASP A 58 6.00 33.24 11.53
C ASP A 58 4.94 33.26 10.41
N LEU A 59 4.85 32.22 9.58
CA LEU A 59 3.85 32.14 8.52
C LEU A 59 2.43 32.17 9.09
N ILE A 60 2.12 31.35 10.09
CA ILE A 60 0.79 31.28 10.71
C ILE A 60 0.37 32.65 11.26
N SER A 61 1.28 33.38 11.90
CA SER A 61 1.00 34.71 12.46
C SER A 61 0.61 35.76 11.41
N ARG A 62 0.91 35.50 10.13
CA ARG A 62 0.62 36.40 9.00
C ARG A 62 -0.69 36.04 8.27
N LEU A 63 -1.27 34.86 8.54
CA LEU A 63 -2.47 34.36 7.86
C LEU A 63 -3.76 34.88 8.53
N THR A 64 -4.74 35.22 7.69
CA THR A 64 -6.13 35.45 8.19
C THR A 64 -6.80 34.12 8.52
N LEU A 65 -7.91 34.15 9.23
CA LEU A 65 -8.70 32.97 9.57
C LEU A 65 -9.14 32.20 8.30
N GLU A 66 -9.58 32.92 7.28
CA GLU A 66 -10.02 32.35 6.00
C GLU A 66 -8.84 31.68 5.26
N GLU A 67 -7.67 32.31 5.25
CA GLU A 67 -6.47 31.72 4.65
C GLU A 67 -5.96 30.47 5.39
N LYS A 68 -6.05 30.48 6.73
CA LYS A 68 -5.78 29.29 7.56
C LYS A 68 -6.71 28.13 7.15
N ALA A 69 -8.00 28.39 7.01
CA ALA A 69 -8.99 27.39 6.59
C ALA A 69 -8.71 26.88 5.15
N THR A 70 -8.39 27.78 4.21
CA THR A 70 -8.01 27.43 2.84
C THR A 70 -6.81 26.49 2.78
N LEU A 71 -5.79 26.74 3.61
CA LEU A 71 -4.59 25.88 3.65
C LEU A 71 -4.83 24.50 4.28
N LEU A 72 -5.96 24.28 4.96
CA LEU A 72 -6.37 22.97 5.47
C LEU A 72 -7.33 22.22 4.53
N ASN A 73 -7.59 22.75 3.34
CA ASN A 73 -8.25 22.08 2.24
C ASN A 73 -7.22 21.64 1.18
N HIS A 74 -7.11 20.33 0.92
CA HIS A 74 -6.13 19.78 -0.03
C HIS A 74 -6.43 20.11 -1.51
N ARG A 75 -7.53 20.81 -1.80
CA ARG A 75 -7.92 21.34 -3.10
C ARG A 75 -8.28 22.82 -3.05
N GLY A 76 -7.89 23.50 -1.98
CA GLY A 76 -8.12 24.91 -1.80
C GLY A 76 -7.47 25.78 -2.88
N PRO A 77 -7.92 27.00 -3.06
CA PRO A 77 -7.26 27.95 -3.95
C PRO A 77 -5.88 28.34 -3.41
N THR A 78 -5.08 28.97 -4.28
CA THR A 78 -3.80 29.57 -3.88
C THR A 78 -4.04 30.74 -2.93
N VAL A 79 -3.27 30.84 -1.87
CA VAL A 79 -3.19 32.06 -1.05
C VAL A 79 -2.26 33.04 -1.75
N GLU A 80 -2.85 33.87 -2.64
CA GLU A 80 -2.13 34.66 -3.66
C GLU A 80 -1.04 35.58 -3.07
N ARG A 81 -1.33 36.28 -1.94
CA ARG A 81 -0.36 37.22 -1.34
C ARG A 81 0.93 36.58 -0.81
N PHE A 82 0.92 35.23 -0.63
CA PHE A 82 2.09 34.45 -0.25
C PHE A 82 2.53 33.49 -1.36
N ASN A 83 1.78 33.40 -2.45
CA ASN A 83 1.96 32.41 -3.52
C ASN A 83 2.01 30.96 -2.98
N ILE A 84 1.21 30.66 -1.93
CA ILE A 84 1.13 29.31 -1.36
C ILE A 84 -0.02 28.58 -2.03
N ARG A 85 0.30 27.57 -2.82
CA ARG A 85 -0.69 26.66 -3.43
C ARG A 85 -1.22 25.68 -2.39
N SER A 86 -2.47 25.22 -2.57
CA SER A 86 -2.94 24.07 -1.80
C SER A 86 -2.14 22.81 -2.16
N ASP A 87 -2.08 21.85 -1.24
CA ASP A 87 -1.48 20.57 -1.53
C ASP A 87 -2.30 19.79 -2.58
N GLN A 88 -1.68 19.45 -3.69
CA GLN A 88 -2.25 18.64 -4.75
C GLN A 88 -1.73 17.22 -4.63
N TRP A 89 -2.18 16.51 -3.59
CA TRP A 89 -1.73 15.15 -3.28
C TRP A 89 -1.78 14.18 -4.47
N ASN A 90 -1.01 13.09 -4.39
CA ASN A 90 -0.95 12.05 -5.40
C ASN A 90 -0.96 10.64 -4.79
N GLN A 91 -0.90 9.62 -5.62
CA GLN A 91 -0.86 8.19 -5.26
C GLN A 91 0.39 7.53 -5.84
N CYS A 92 0.93 6.53 -5.10
CA CYS A 92 2.06 5.73 -5.58
C CYS A 92 2.08 4.33 -4.93
N LEU A 93 0.94 3.62 -4.85
CA LEU A 93 0.91 2.30 -4.19
C LEU A 93 1.86 1.30 -4.85
N ASN A 94 1.84 1.24 -6.19
CA ASN A 94 2.69 0.37 -6.98
C ASN A 94 3.11 1.00 -8.32
N GLY A 95 3.09 2.32 -8.38
CA GLY A 95 3.49 3.16 -9.51
C GLY A 95 3.01 4.58 -9.26
N VAL A 96 3.78 5.59 -9.64
CA VAL A 96 3.37 6.99 -9.49
C VAL A 96 2.23 7.29 -10.45
N GLN A 97 1.08 7.74 -9.93
CA GLN A 97 -0.03 8.17 -10.80
C GLN A 97 0.35 9.42 -11.58
N TRP A 98 0.47 9.26 -12.89
CA TRP A 98 0.76 10.32 -13.83
C TRP A 98 0.08 10.05 -15.17
N ASP A 99 -0.05 11.07 -16.02
CA ASP A 99 -0.60 10.95 -17.38
C ASP A 99 0.39 10.37 -18.40
N LYS A 100 1.66 10.28 -18.04
CA LYS A 100 2.75 9.68 -18.81
C LYS A 100 3.26 8.39 -18.13
N PRO A 101 4.07 7.59 -18.85
CA PRO A 101 4.64 6.37 -18.28
C PRO A 101 5.45 6.61 -17.01
N THR A 102 5.24 5.74 -16.02
CA THR A 102 6.03 5.58 -14.80
C THR A 102 6.29 4.09 -14.60
N THR A 103 7.26 3.74 -13.76
CA THR A 103 7.53 2.32 -13.46
C THR A 103 6.36 1.70 -12.72
N LEU A 104 5.86 0.58 -13.23
CA LEU A 104 4.76 -0.17 -12.64
C LEU A 104 5.27 -1.43 -11.96
N PHE A 105 5.20 -1.45 -10.64
CA PHE A 105 5.46 -2.59 -9.78
C PHE A 105 4.23 -3.49 -9.64
N PRO A 106 4.40 -4.75 -9.18
CA PRO A 106 3.25 -5.57 -8.83
C PRO A 106 2.51 -4.99 -7.61
N VAL A 107 1.29 -5.47 -7.35
CA VAL A 107 0.48 -5.01 -6.21
C VAL A 107 1.20 -5.19 -4.86
N CYS A 108 0.81 -4.40 -3.84
CA CYS A 108 1.48 -4.38 -2.53
C CYS A 108 1.56 -5.77 -1.88
N LEU A 109 0.51 -6.57 -2.03
CA LEU A 109 0.47 -7.95 -1.50
C LEU A 109 1.55 -8.84 -2.15
N ALA A 110 1.84 -8.64 -3.44
CA ALA A 110 2.95 -9.31 -4.12
C ALA A 110 4.31 -8.82 -3.59
N MET A 111 4.47 -7.50 -3.40
CA MET A 111 5.70 -6.97 -2.78
C MET A 111 5.93 -7.57 -1.39
N SER A 112 4.87 -7.77 -0.61
CA SER A 112 4.97 -8.44 0.70
C SER A 112 5.38 -9.90 0.58
N ALA A 113 4.95 -10.61 -0.47
CA ALA A 113 5.32 -12.02 -0.71
C ALA A 113 6.83 -12.21 -0.99
N THR A 114 7.59 -11.17 -1.25
CA THR A 114 9.05 -11.23 -1.33
C THR A 114 9.71 -11.51 0.01
N TRP A 115 9.08 -11.11 1.12
CA TRP A 115 9.67 -11.13 2.47
C TRP A 115 11.05 -10.49 2.51
N ASP A 116 11.27 -9.49 1.64
CA ASP A 116 12.52 -8.72 1.51
C ASP A 116 12.27 -7.23 1.75
N THR A 117 12.54 -6.78 2.97
CA THR A 117 12.39 -5.38 3.37
C THR A 117 13.34 -4.45 2.61
N ASN A 118 14.53 -4.92 2.20
CA ASN A 118 15.47 -4.12 1.43
C ASN A 118 14.96 -3.86 0.02
N LEU A 119 14.35 -4.88 -0.61
CA LEU A 119 13.77 -4.73 -1.94
C LEU A 119 12.53 -3.85 -1.91
N VAL A 120 11.71 -3.92 -0.85
CA VAL A 120 10.58 -3.00 -0.62
C VAL A 120 11.06 -1.56 -0.43
N HIS A 121 12.14 -1.33 0.34
CA HIS A 121 12.76 -0.01 0.48
C HIS A 121 13.27 0.51 -0.88
N GLN A 122 13.93 -0.32 -1.67
CA GLN A 122 14.42 0.03 -3.01
C GLN A 122 13.26 0.40 -3.94
N THR A 123 12.16 -0.37 -3.92
CA THR A 123 10.92 -0.08 -4.67
C THR A 123 10.36 1.30 -4.31
N ALA A 124 10.23 1.57 -3.02
CA ALA A 124 9.74 2.86 -2.54
C ALA A 124 10.69 4.02 -2.90
N SER A 125 11.99 3.77 -2.93
CA SER A 125 12.99 4.75 -3.38
C SER A 125 12.83 5.08 -4.87
N VAL A 126 12.58 4.08 -5.72
CA VAL A 126 12.25 4.30 -7.14
C VAL A 126 10.99 5.15 -7.30
N LEU A 127 9.92 4.81 -6.58
CA LEU A 127 8.66 5.56 -6.62
C LEU A 127 8.86 7.02 -6.20
N SER A 128 9.63 7.28 -5.15
CA SER A 128 9.89 8.63 -4.66
C SER A 128 10.83 9.43 -5.58
N ASP A 129 11.79 8.77 -6.23
CA ASP A 129 12.65 9.41 -7.24
C ASP A 129 11.86 9.83 -8.47
N GLU A 130 10.97 8.98 -8.97
CA GLU A 130 10.06 9.34 -10.07
C GLU A 130 9.10 10.46 -9.68
N ALA A 131 8.52 10.41 -8.48
CA ALA A 131 7.66 11.46 -7.96
C ALA A 131 8.36 12.81 -7.91
N ARG A 132 9.61 12.84 -7.42
CA ARG A 132 10.45 14.05 -7.39
C ARG A 132 10.84 14.50 -8.78
N ALA A 133 11.23 13.60 -9.66
CA ALA A 133 11.59 13.95 -11.06
C ALA A 133 10.43 14.64 -11.78
N ILE A 134 9.20 14.15 -11.59
CA ILE A 134 7.98 14.71 -12.14
C ILE A 134 7.72 16.11 -11.56
N TYR A 135 7.76 16.24 -10.23
CA TYR A 135 7.59 17.52 -9.53
C TYR A 135 8.65 18.54 -9.97
N ASN A 136 9.90 18.15 -10.05
CA ASN A 136 11.00 19.00 -10.51
C ASN A 136 10.79 19.48 -11.95
N GLY A 137 10.23 18.64 -12.81
CA GLY A 137 9.87 18.99 -14.17
C GLY A 137 8.85 20.13 -14.23
N TRP A 138 7.79 20.07 -13.45
CA TRP A 138 6.78 21.12 -13.34
C TRP A 138 7.33 22.41 -12.70
N HIS A 139 8.23 22.27 -11.74
CA HIS A 139 8.84 23.44 -11.11
C HIS A 139 9.72 24.23 -12.09
N ARG A 140 10.46 23.53 -12.96
CA ARG A 140 11.30 24.16 -14.00
C ARG A 140 10.50 24.71 -15.16
N ASP A 141 9.37 24.08 -15.49
CA ASP A 141 8.44 24.53 -16.54
C ASP A 141 7.00 24.54 -15.99
N PRO A 142 6.58 25.64 -15.35
CA PRO A 142 5.21 25.76 -14.83
C PRO A 142 4.11 25.67 -15.89
N ASN A 143 4.46 25.78 -17.17
CA ASN A 143 3.52 25.62 -18.29
C ASN A 143 3.53 24.19 -18.86
N ALA A 144 4.33 23.29 -18.31
CA ALA A 144 4.34 21.90 -18.74
C ALA A 144 2.91 21.31 -18.65
N PRO A 145 2.48 20.57 -19.67
CA PRO A 145 1.14 20.00 -19.70
C PRO A 145 0.97 18.93 -18.60
N GLY A 146 -0.27 18.77 -18.12
CA GLY A 146 -0.64 17.78 -17.12
C GLY A 146 -1.08 18.42 -15.80
N GLN A 147 -1.55 17.57 -14.89
CA GLN A 147 -1.91 18.00 -13.53
C GLN A 147 -0.67 18.10 -12.66
N HIS A 148 -0.35 19.31 -12.20
CA HIS A 148 0.72 19.53 -11.23
C HIS A 148 0.27 19.01 -9.87
N LYS A 149 1.00 18.03 -9.35
CA LYS A 149 0.74 17.40 -8.04
C LYS A 149 1.80 17.83 -7.03
N GLY A 150 1.41 17.84 -5.75
CA GLY A 150 2.33 18.05 -4.64
C GLY A 150 3.17 16.81 -4.32
N LEU A 151 3.87 16.89 -3.22
CA LEU A 151 4.80 15.86 -2.75
C LEU A 151 4.26 15.04 -1.54
N ILE A 152 2.98 15.19 -1.22
CA ILE A 152 2.29 14.36 -0.23
C ILE A 152 1.59 13.23 -0.97
N TYR A 153 1.95 11.98 -0.67
CA TYR A 153 1.47 10.80 -1.36
C TYR A 153 0.60 9.93 -0.47
N ARG A 154 -0.58 9.54 -0.95
CA ARG A 154 -1.57 8.71 -0.24
C ARG A 154 -1.19 7.22 -0.31
N ALA A 155 -0.02 6.89 0.21
CA ALA A 155 0.57 5.55 0.26
C ALA A 155 1.50 5.44 1.49
N PRO A 156 1.64 4.23 2.07
CA PRO A 156 1.04 2.94 1.73
C PRO A 156 -0.35 2.71 2.35
N VAL A 157 -1.10 1.72 1.83
CA VAL A 157 -2.21 1.09 2.54
C VAL A 157 -1.63 0.02 3.44
N ILE A 158 -1.85 0.12 4.76
CA ILE A 158 -1.37 -0.85 5.75
C ILE A 158 -2.48 -1.44 6.61
N ASN A 159 -3.72 -1.42 6.09
CA ASN A 159 -4.80 -2.21 6.64
C ASN A 159 -4.46 -3.69 6.47
N ILE A 160 -4.71 -4.49 7.52
CA ILE A 160 -4.38 -5.92 7.54
C ILE A 160 -5.43 -6.73 6.77
N GLU A 161 -4.99 -7.69 5.97
CA GLU A 161 -5.83 -8.66 5.27
C GLU A 161 -6.44 -9.66 6.26
N ARG A 162 -7.36 -9.19 7.14
CA ARG A 162 -8.03 -10.08 8.08
C ARG A 162 -8.97 -11.05 7.38
N ASN A 163 -9.65 -10.61 6.33
CA ASN A 163 -10.71 -11.37 5.69
C ASN A 163 -10.45 -11.45 4.18
N PRO A 164 -10.39 -12.65 3.59
CA PRO A 164 -10.10 -12.86 2.17
C PRO A 164 -11.18 -12.31 1.22
N TYR A 165 -12.36 -11.97 1.72
CA TYR A 165 -13.42 -11.33 0.92
C TYR A 165 -13.21 -9.83 0.69
N TRP A 166 -12.34 -9.17 1.44
CA TRP A 166 -12.14 -7.73 1.30
C TRP A 166 -11.62 -7.36 -0.09
N GLY A 167 -12.33 -6.44 -0.76
CA GLY A 167 -12.04 -6.07 -2.16
C GLY A 167 -10.71 -5.37 -2.40
N ARG A 168 -10.05 -4.84 -1.35
CA ARG A 168 -8.77 -4.14 -1.44
C ARG A 168 -7.58 -4.93 -0.87
N ASN A 169 -7.68 -6.25 -0.80
CA ASN A 169 -6.58 -7.09 -0.34
C ASN A 169 -5.28 -6.85 -1.13
N HIS A 170 -5.37 -6.57 -2.43
CA HIS A 170 -4.21 -6.26 -3.27
C HIS A 170 -3.42 -5.01 -2.84
N GLU A 171 -4.04 -4.10 -2.09
CA GLU A 171 -3.38 -2.90 -1.56
C GLU A 171 -2.71 -3.16 -0.20
N SER A 172 -3.03 -4.28 0.48
CA SER A 172 -2.51 -4.67 1.78
C SER A 172 -1.12 -5.33 1.69
N TRP A 173 -0.53 -5.61 2.86
CA TRP A 173 0.74 -6.32 2.99
C TRP A 173 0.58 -7.69 3.67
N GLY A 174 -0.66 -8.20 3.74
CA GLY A 174 -0.99 -9.51 4.28
C GLY A 174 -1.73 -9.47 5.62
N GLU A 175 -1.86 -10.65 6.22
CA GLU A 175 -2.69 -10.87 7.41
C GLU A 175 -1.95 -10.70 8.74
N ASP A 176 -0.63 -10.59 8.71
CA ASP A 176 0.20 -10.54 9.90
C ASP A 176 0.65 -9.11 10.23
N PRO A 177 0.41 -8.60 11.46
CA PRO A 177 0.77 -7.24 11.83
C PRO A 177 2.28 -6.99 11.88
N PHE A 178 3.10 -8.00 12.24
CA PHE A 178 4.55 -7.87 12.28
C PHE A 178 5.14 -7.79 10.86
N LEU A 179 4.74 -8.69 9.95
CA LEU A 179 5.17 -8.64 8.54
C LEU A 179 4.75 -7.31 7.90
N THR A 180 3.46 -6.94 8.04
CA THR A 180 2.93 -5.67 7.52
C THR A 180 3.69 -4.48 8.09
N GLY A 181 4.00 -4.47 9.40
CA GLY A 181 4.76 -3.40 10.06
C GLY A 181 6.18 -3.27 9.49
N ARG A 182 6.91 -4.38 9.31
CA ARG A 182 8.28 -4.35 8.75
C ARG A 182 8.30 -3.86 7.31
N MET A 183 7.34 -4.33 6.47
CA MET A 183 7.21 -3.86 5.09
C MET A 183 6.82 -2.37 5.04
N ALA A 184 5.90 -1.94 5.90
CA ALA A 184 5.47 -0.55 5.98
C ALA A 184 6.59 0.40 6.40
N VAL A 185 7.41 0.03 7.40
CA VAL A 185 8.57 0.81 7.82
C VAL A 185 9.52 1.01 6.65
N SER A 186 9.92 -0.07 5.97
CA SER A 186 10.84 -0.01 4.83
C SER A 186 10.29 0.80 3.66
N TYR A 187 8.98 0.67 3.40
CA TYR A 187 8.32 1.43 2.34
C TYR A 187 8.27 2.93 2.66
N VAL A 188 7.93 3.31 3.90
CA VAL A 188 7.90 4.70 4.35
C VAL A 188 9.29 5.34 4.29
N GLU A 189 10.33 4.64 4.78
CA GLU A 189 11.71 5.10 4.72
C GLU A 189 12.17 5.35 3.29
N GLY A 190 11.90 4.42 2.36
CA GLY A 190 12.23 4.59 0.95
C GLY A 190 11.47 5.74 0.28
N LEU A 191 10.20 5.97 0.66
CA LEU A 191 9.44 7.12 0.16
C LEU A 191 9.99 8.46 0.68
N GLN A 192 10.31 8.53 1.98
CA GLN A 192 10.67 9.79 2.62
C GLN A 192 12.14 10.15 2.45
N GLY A 193 13.02 9.16 2.15
CA GLY A 193 14.45 9.34 2.03
C GLY A 193 15.14 9.54 3.39
N ASP A 194 16.44 9.71 3.35
CA ASP A 194 17.34 9.72 4.53
C ASP A 194 17.96 11.09 4.84
N ASP A 195 17.55 12.15 4.12
CA ASP A 195 18.05 13.50 4.41
C ASP A 195 17.51 13.99 5.76
N PRO A 196 18.37 14.51 6.67
CA PRO A 196 17.96 14.91 8.02
C PRO A 196 17.01 16.12 8.05
N HIS A 197 17.03 16.97 7.03
CA HIS A 197 16.26 18.22 6.96
C HIS A 197 15.07 18.11 6.01
N TYR A 198 15.27 17.48 4.86
CA TYR A 198 14.29 17.43 3.78
C TYR A 198 13.70 16.04 3.61
N LEU A 199 12.43 16.01 3.25
CA LEU A 199 11.74 14.79 2.82
C LEU A 199 11.80 14.68 1.30
N LYS A 200 12.01 13.46 0.78
CA LYS A 200 11.92 13.22 -0.65
C LYS A 200 10.46 13.36 -1.11
N ILE A 201 9.54 12.61 -0.50
CA ILE A 201 8.09 12.81 -0.51
C ILE A 201 7.54 12.50 0.88
N ALA A 202 6.32 12.91 1.18
CA ALA A 202 5.67 12.56 2.44
C ALA A 202 4.74 11.36 2.24
N ALA A 203 4.95 10.30 3.02
CA ALA A 203 4.08 9.13 3.06
C ALA A 203 2.82 9.42 3.89
N THR A 204 1.66 8.92 3.43
CA THR A 204 0.40 8.93 4.20
C THR A 204 -0.05 7.50 4.45
N LEU A 205 0.06 7.05 5.69
CA LEU A 205 -0.42 5.74 6.11
C LEU A 205 -1.96 5.69 6.02
N LYS A 206 -2.53 4.65 5.45
CA LYS A 206 -3.98 4.54 5.34
C LYS A 206 -4.48 3.11 5.43
N HIS A 207 -5.73 2.91 5.81
CA HIS A 207 -6.70 3.88 6.33
C HIS A 207 -6.82 3.66 7.83
N PHE A 208 -6.60 4.67 8.64
CA PHE A 208 -6.52 4.60 10.10
C PHE A 208 -7.90 4.77 10.74
N ALA A 209 -8.50 3.70 11.28
CA ALA A 209 -8.07 2.31 11.32
C ALA A 209 -9.26 1.36 11.11
N VAL A 210 -8.97 0.05 11.03
CA VAL A 210 -10.00 -1.01 10.96
C VAL A 210 -10.90 -0.91 9.72
N ASN A 211 -10.39 -0.39 8.61
CA ASN A 211 -11.12 -0.26 7.34
C ASN A 211 -10.82 -1.47 6.43
N ASN A 212 -11.61 -2.54 6.55
CA ASN A 212 -11.35 -3.85 5.92
C ASN A 212 -12.62 -4.47 5.30
N VAL A 213 -13.61 -3.65 4.96
CA VAL A 213 -14.84 -4.01 4.24
C VAL A 213 -15.20 -2.82 3.36
N GLU A 214 -15.49 -3.08 2.09
CA GLU A 214 -15.90 -2.04 1.14
C GLU A 214 -17.41 -1.79 1.16
N THR A 215 -18.18 -2.84 1.43
CA THR A 215 -19.64 -2.75 1.51
C THR A 215 -20.04 -1.85 2.67
N ASP A 216 -20.79 -0.80 2.34
CA ASP A 216 -21.30 0.18 3.34
C ASP A 216 -20.22 0.86 4.20
N ARG A 217 -18.97 0.91 3.75
CA ARG A 217 -17.80 1.42 4.51
C ARG A 217 -17.99 2.81 5.12
N GLN A 218 -18.82 3.66 4.49
CA GLN A 218 -19.08 5.04 4.94
C GLN A 218 -20.06 5.15 6.12
N LYS A 219 -20.64 4.04 6.56
CA LYS A 219 -21.54 3.97 7.73
C LYS A 219 -21.27 2.73 8.60
N LEU A 220 -20.24 1.94 8.23
CA LEU A 220 -19.87 0.74 8.96
C LEU A 220 -19.39 1.10 10.37
N ASN A 221 -19.88 0.37 11.37
CA ASN A 221 -19.37 0.41 12.72
C ASN A 221 -18.71 -0.93 13.05
N ALA A 222 -17.38 -0.93 13.20
CA ALA A 222 -16.61 -2.10 13.59
C ALA A 222 -16.64 -2.25 15.12
N SER A 223 -17.18 -3.36 15.61
CA SER A 223 -17.12 -3.71 17.03
C SER A 223 -15.87 -4.54 17.28
N VAL A 224 -14.89 -3.95 17.96
CA VAL A 224 -13.55 -4.53 18.13
C VAL A 224 -13.22 -4.60 19.62
N PRO A 225 -12.82 -5.78 20.16
CA PRO A 225 -12.29 -5.87 21.52
C PRO A 225 -11.06 -4.95 21.68
N GLU A 226 -10.94 -4.29 22.83
CA GLU A 226 -9.83 -3.35 23.12
C GLU A 226 -8.46 -4.01 22.91
N ARG A 227 -8.28 -5.20 23.44
CA ARG A 227 -7.05 -5.97 23.25
C ARG A 227 -6.70 -6.15 21.77
N MET A 228 -7.70 -6.53 20.95
CA MET A 228 -7.48 -6.73 19.50
C MET A 228 -7.16 -5.42 18.78
N LEU A 229 -7.68 -4.28 19.22
CA LEU A 229 -7.28 -2.98 18.68
C LEU A 229 -5.77 -2.79 18.79
N HIS A 230 -5.20 -2.99 19.98
CA HIS A 230 -3.78 -2.74 20.24
C HIS A 230 -2.84 -3.81 19.68
N GLU A 231 -3.20 -5.10 19.79
CA GLU A 231 -2.33 -6.21 19.39
C GLU A 231 -2.35 -6.50 17.89
N TYR A 232 -3.46 -6.20 17.22
CA TYR A 232 -3.66 -6.59 15.82
C TYR A 232 -3.95 -5.41 14.90
N TRP A 233 -5.01 -4.63 15.17
CA TRP A 233 -5.49 -3.63 14.22
C TRP A 233 -4.65 -2.37 14.14
N LEU A 234 -3.96 -1.99 15.20
CA LEU A 234 -3.15 -0.78 15.30
C LEU A 234 -1.64 -1.06 15.30
N ALA A 235 -1.21 -2.31 15.48
CA ALA A 235 0.20 -2.64 15.69
C ALA A 235 1.10 -2.21 14.51
N GLN A 236 0.73 -2.48 13.27
CA GLN A 236 1.50 -2.08 12.07
C GLN A 236 1.51 -0.55 11.86
N PHE A 237 0.40 0.13 12.22
CA PHE A 237 0.38 1.60 12.19
C PHE A 237 1.37 2.19 13.20
N ARG A 238 1.39 1.61 14.41
CA ARG A 238 2.33 2.03 15.45
C ARG A 238 3.78 1.87 14.99
N GLU A 239 4.15 0.74 14.38
CA GLU A 239 5.51 0.54 13.86
C GLU A 239 5.85 1.55 12.76
N ALA A 240 4.97 1.76 11.80
CA ALA A 240 5.18 2.72 10.70
C ALA A 240 5.24 4.19 11.18
N VAL A 241 4.55 4.54 12.27
CA VAL A 241 4.64 5.87 12.90
C VAL A 241 5.92 6.02 13.70
N VAL A 242 6.21 5.08 14.61
CA VAL A 242 7.30 5.22 15.60
C VAL A 242 8.66 4.94 14.96
N GLU A 243 8.77 3.85 14.19
CA GLU A 243 10.03 3.44 13.57
C GLU A 243 10.18 4.06 12.17
N GLY A 244 9.15 3.96 11.31
CA GLY A 244 9.15 4.52 9.95
C GLY A 244 9.02 6.04 9.88
N ARG A 245 8.60 6.70 10.97
CA ARG A 245 8.46 8.17 11.06
C ARG A 245 7.60 8.77 9.97
N ALA A 246 6.49 8.10 9.62
CA ALA A 246 5.55 8.58 8.62
C ALA A 246 5.07 10.01 8.93
N GLN A 247 4.90 10.84 7.91
CA GLN A 247 4.60 12.27 8.07
C GLN A 247 3.11 12.60 7.94
N SER A 248 2.31 11.65 7.48
CA SER A 248 0.86 11.81 7.39
C SER A 248 0.16 10.48 7.65
N ILE A 249 -1.07 10.56 8.15
CA ILE A 249 -1.94 9.40 8.34
C ILE A 249 -3.37 9.77 7.95
N MET A 250 -4.10 8.85 7.32
CA MET A 250 -5.45 9.11 6.81
C MET A 250 -6.49 8.43 7.68
N ALA A 251 -7.34 9.22 8.35
CA ALA A 251 -8.50 8.73 9.08
C ALA A 251 -9.52 8.10 8.11
N SER A 252 -9.98 6.89 8.43
CA SER A 252 -10.88 6.11 7.59
C SER A 252 -12.35 6.50 7.75
N TYR A 253 -13.20 5.98 6.84
CA TYR A 253 -14.65 6.28 6.84
C TYR A 253 -15.42 5.64 8.01
N ASN A 254 -15.04 4.41 8.40
CA ASN A 254 -15.81 3.62 9.37
C ASN A 254 -15.74 4.17 10.79
N ALA A 255 -16.66 3.71 11.62
CA ALA A 255 -16.62 3.87 13.07
C ALA A 255 -15.93 2.67 13.72
N ILE A 256 -15.31 2.90 14.88
CA ILE A 256 -14.84 1.89 15.81
C ILE A 256 -15.63 2.03 17.09
N ASN A 257 -16.29 0.94 17.53
CA ASN A 257 -17.05 0.88 18.78
C ASN A 257 -18.03 2.05 18.97
N GLY A 258 -18.70 2.44 17.88
CA GLY A 258 -19.70 3.50 17.86
C GLY A 258 -19.19 4.89 17.51
N THR A 259 -17.88 5.13 17.48
CA THR A 259 -17.30 6.43 17.18
C THR A 259 -16.68 6.47 15.79
N PRO A 260 -17.18 7.27 14.85
CA PRO A 260 -16.58 7.45 13.53
C PRO A 260 -15.14 7.95 13.63
N ASN A 261 -14.22 7.38 12.82
CA ASN A 261 -12.79 7.62 13.00
C ASN A 261 -12.38 9.08 12.79
N ASN A 262 -13.08 9.84 11.95
CA ASN A 262 -12.77 11.27 11.74
C ASN A 262 -13.09 12.16 12.97
N ILE A 263 -13.90 11.69 13.90
CA ILE A 263 -14.22 12.37 15.16
C ILE A 263 -13.81 11.58 16.41
N ASN A 264 -12.97 10.58 16.24
CA ASN A 264 -12.52 9.70 17.33
C ASN A 264 -11.28 10.28 18.02
N HIS A 265 -11.52 11.07 19.08
CA HIS A 265 -10.47 11.72 19.87
C HIS A 265 -9.49 10.69 20.46
N TRP A 266 -10.01 9.58 21.01
CA TRP A 266 -9.16 8.51 21.54
C TRP A 266 -8.16 7.99 20.48
N LEU A 267 -8.66 7.72 19.26
CA LEU A 267 -7.81 7.19 18.19
C LEU A 267 -6.79 8.22 17.67
N LEU A 268 -7.28 9.46 17.35
CA LEU A 268 -6.50 10.46 16.62
C LEU A 268 -5.59 11.31 17.54
N THR A 269 -6.00 11.47 18.82
CA THR A 269 -5.25 12.30 19.76
C THR A 269 -4.57 11.45 20.82
N ASP A 270 -5.32 10.66 21.60
CA ASP A 270 -4.71 9.95 22.73
C ASP A 270 -3.74 8.87 22.25
N VAL A 271 -4.17 7.96 21.39
CA VAL A 271 -3.30 6.88 20.87
C VAL A 271 -2.25 7.43 19.91
N LEU A 272 -2.69 8.14 18.85
CA LEU A 272 -1.78 8.50 17.76
C LEU A 272 -0.81 9.61 18.16
N LYS A 273 -1.32 10.76 18.64
CA LYS A 273 -0.49 11.94 18.89
C LYS A 273 0.22 11.87 20.24
N ASN A 274 -0.49 11.40 21.29
CA ASN A 274 0.07 11.39 22.65
C ASN A 274 0.91 10.13 22.90
N ASP A 275 0.33 8.91 22.77
CA ASP A 275 1.03 7.68 23.14
C ASP A 275 2.15 7.31 22.15
N TRP A 276 1.90 7.47 20.82
CA TRP A 276 2.92 7.17 19.81
C TRP A 276 3.79 8.37 19.46
N GLY A 277 3.47 9.57 19.94
CA GLY A 277 4.27 10.79 19.71
C GLY A 277 4.24 11.27 18.26
N PHE A 278 3.16 11.04 17.52
CA PHE A 278 3.06 11.39 16.10
C PHE A 278 3.17 12.89 15.86
N GLN A 279 4.18 13.31 15.12
CA GLN A 279 4.47 14.73 14.82
C GLN A 279 3.92 15.20 13.47
N GLY A 280 3.50 14.29 12.60
CA GLY A 280 2.88 14.61 11.33
C GLY A 280 1.43 15.08 11.46
N PHE A 281 0.69 15.10 10.37
CA PHE A 281 -0.70 15.52 10.34
C PHE A 281 -1.65 14.36 10.01
N VAL A 282 -2.88 14.45 10.53
CA VAL A 282 -3.99 13.56 10.19
C VAL A 282 -4.82 14.19 9.08
N VAL A 283 -5.01 13.45 7.99
CA VAL A 283 -5.94 13.85 6.92
C VAL A 283 -7.16 12.94 6.92
N SER A 284 -8.34 13.45 6.61
CA SER A 284 -9.51 12.61 6.34
C SER A 284 -9.36 11.88 5.01
N ASP A 285 -9.94 10.69 4.86
CA ASP A 285 -10.19 10.13 3.53
C ASP A 285 -11.14 11.05 2.74
N LEU A 286 -11.16 10.95 1.41
CA LEU A 286 -11.94 11.85 0.53
C LEU A 286 -13.43 11.87 0.89
N GLY A 287 -13.92 13.03 1.32
CA GLY A 287 -15.27 13.18 1.83
C GLY A 287 -15.50 12.51 3.19
N GLY A 288 -14.45 12.15 3.94
CA GLY A 288 -14.57 11.49 5.24
C GLY A 288 -15.33 12.31 6.26
N VAL A 289 -15.09 13.63 6.31
CA VAL A 289 -15.86 14.53 7.19
C VAL A 289 -17.32 14.64 6.72
N ARG A 290 -17.57 14.67 5.42
CA ARG A 290 -18.93 14.64 4.86
C ARG A 290 -19.69 13.38 5.26
N THR A 291 -19.03 12.24 5.42
CA THR A 291 -19.69 11.00 5.85
C THR A 291 -20.23 11.07 7.27
N MET A 292 -19.76 11.99 8.11
CA MET A 292 -20.36 12.23 9.43
C MET A 292 -21.82 12.68 9.29
N VAL A 293 -22.08 13.59 8.33
CA VAL A 293 -23.41 14.14 8.07
C VAL A 293 -24.27 13.17 7.24
N GLU A 294 -23.71 12.62 6.15
CA GLU A 294 -24.47 11.87 5.14
C GLU A 294 -24.50 10.35 5.40
N GLY A 295 -23.49 9.82 6.07
CA GLY A 295 -23.32 8.39 6.34
C GLY A 295 -23.78 7.99 7.74
N HIS A 296 -23.00 8.33 8.77
CA HIS A 296 -23.20 7.87 10.14
C HIS A 296 -24.44 8.50 10.81
N GLU A 297 -24.54 9.83 10.78
CA GLU A 297 -25.55 10.57 11.51
C GLU A 297 -26.84 10.85 10.71
N LYS A 298 -26.89 10.46 9.44
CA LYS A 298 -28.08 10.63 8.57
C LYS A 298 -28.67 12.03 8.62
N LYS A 299 -27.82 13.07 8.53
CA LYS A 299 -28.20 14.49 8.57
C LYS A 299 -28.69 15.03 9.92
N GLN A 300 -28.38 14.37 11.02
CA GLN A 300 -28.65 14.92 12.36
C GLN A 300 -27.54 15.90 12.79
N MET A 301 -26.35 15.83 12.18
CA MET A 301 -25.24 16.72 12.41
C MET A 301 -25.13 17.75 11.26
N THR A 302 -24.79 18.98 11.58
CA THR A 302 -24.46 19.99 10.55
C THR A 302 -23.03 19.81 10.03
N TYR A 303 -22.70 20.35 8.86
CA TYR A 303 -21.32 20.34 8.37
C TYR A 303 -20.37 21.10 9.29
N GLU A 304 -20.80 22.23 9.85
CA GLU A 304 -20.02 22.99 10.82
C GLU A 304 -19.69 22.14 12.06
N ASP A 305 -20.68 21.43 12.62
CA ASP A 305 -20.47 20.55 13.78
C ASP A 305 -19.54 19.37 13.43
N ALA A 306 -19.70 18.78 12.24
CA ALA A 306 -18.80 17.71 11.76
C ALA A 306 -17.35 18.19 11.64
N VAL A 307 -17.14 19.39 11.07
CA VAL A 307 -15.81 20.01 10.94
C VAL A 307 -15.22 20.33 12.31
N ALA A 308 -16.02 20.94 13.21
CA ALA A 308 -15.57 21.27 14.54
C ALA A 308 -15.18 20.03 15.33
N GLN A 309 -16.02 18.98 15.34
CA GLN A 309 -15.71 17.72 16.02
C GLN A 309 -14.50 17.01 15.43
N SER A 310 -14.33 17.03 14.08
CA SER A 310 -13.17 16.43 13.42
C SER A 310 -11.88 17.13 13.82
N LEU A 311 -11.83 18.46 13.76
CA LEU A 311 -10.67 19.23 14.22
C LEU A 311 -10.37 18.97 15.69
N MET A 312 -11.36 19.07 16.56
CA MET A 312 -11.19 18.89 18.01
C MET A 312 -10.77 17.45 18.36
N ALA A 313 -11.17 16.46 17.56
CA ALA A 313 -10.72 15.07 17.73
C ALA A 313 -9.28 14.82 17.26
N GLY A 314 -8.70 15.71 16.46
CA GLY A 314 -7.34 15.56 16.00
C GLY A 314 -7.16 15.38 14.49
N CYS A 315 -8.23 15.42 13.68
CA CYS A 315 -8.12 15.51 12.22
C CYS A 315 -7.62 16.90 11.83
N ASP A 316 -6.51 16.97 11.10
CA ASP A 316 -5.81 18.24 10.86
C ASP A 316 -6.07 18.80 9.47
N PHE A 317 -6.45 17.96 8.49
CA PHE A 317 -6.50 18.30 7.07
C PHE A 317 -7.64 17.55 6.38
N SER A 318 -8.39 18.21 5.49
CA SER A 318 -9.55 17.57 4.85
C SER A 318 -9.86 18.15 3.46
N ASP A 319 -11.10 18.00 3.04
CA ASP A 319 -11.70 18.52 1.82
C ASP A 319 -12.25 19.95 2.01
N LYS A 320 -13.02 20.41 1.02
CA LYS A 320 -13.65 21.73 0.97
C LYS A 320 -14.54 22.03 2.19
N GLU A 321 -15.08 21.02 2.84
CA GLU A 321 -15.88 21.17 4.05
C GLU A 321 -15.12 21.93 5.16
N PHE A 322 -13.77 21.71 5.26
CA PHE A 322 -12.93 22.46 6.19
C PHE A 322 -12.86 23.93 5.84
N GLU A 323 -12.51 24.25 4.59
CA GLU A 323 -12.45 25.65 4.11
C GLU A 323 -13.77 26.39 4.34
N ASP A 324 -14.91 25.76 4.00
CA ASP A 324 -16.22 26.38 4.05
C ASP A 324 -16.73 26.62 5.48
N ASN A 325 -16.35 25.77 6.47
CA ASN A 325 -16.97 25.79 7.80
C ASN A 325 -16.03 26.14 8.96
N ILE A 326 -14.70 26.03 8.83
CA ILE A 326 -13.75 26.42 9.89
C ILE A 326 -13.96 27.86 10.35
N PRO A 327 -14.09 28.87 9.46
CA PRO A 327 -14.24 30.24 9.91
C PRO A 327 -15.48 30.47 10.79
N ALA A 328 -16.60 29.82 10.46
CA ALA A 328 -17.81 29.87 11.29
C ALA A 328 -17.58 29.15 12.64
N ALA A 329 -17.07 27.91 12.61
CA ALA A 329 -16.83 27.12 13.81
C ALA A 329 -15.88 27.80 14.82
N VAL A 330 -14.90 28.58 14.33
CA VAL A 330 -14.00 29.37 15.19
C VAL A 330 -14.74 30.57 15.78
N ARG A 331 -15.49 31.34 14.96
CA ARG A 331 -16.25 32.51 15.44
C ARG A 331 -17.34 32.13 16.45
N ASP A 332 -17.94 30.95 16.29
CA ASP A 332 -18.96 30.41 17.18
C ASP A 332 -18.37 29.71 18.42
N GLY A 333 -17.02 29.71 18.54
CA GLY A 333 -16.32 29.14 19.70
C GLY A 333 -16.33 27.60 19.75
N LYS A 334 -16.73 26.91 18.70
CA LYS A 334 -16.72 25.43 18.60
C LYS A 334 -15.31 24.87 18.38
N VAL A 335 -14.42 25.67 17.77
CA VAL A 335 -13.00 25.37 17.56
C VAL A 335 -12.16 26.52 18.12
N THR A 336 -11.12 26.19 18.89
CA THR A 336 -10.19 27.22 19.37
C THR A 336 -9.18 27.59 18.28
N GLU A 337 -8.76 28.86 18.21
CA GLU A 337 -7.69 29.25 17.29
C GLU A 337 -6.40 28.45 17.54
N ALA A 338 -6.11 28.15 18.79
CA ALA A 338 -4.94 27.34 19.17
C ALA A 338 -4.98 25.93 18.52
N ARG A 339 -6.18 25.29 18.44
CA ARG A 339 -6.32 23.99 17.78
C ARG A 339 -6.21 24.12 16.26
N LEU A 340 -6.75 25.19 15.69
CA LEU A 340 -6.58 25.47 14.26
C LEU A 340 -5.09 25.69 13.91
N ASP A 341 -4.39 26.46 14.72
CA ASP A 341 -2.95 26.73 14.55
C ASP A 341 -2.09 25.48 14.75
N ASP A 342 -2.44 24.56 15.66
CA ASP A 342 -1.79 23.25 15.79
C ASP A 342 -1.98 22.41 14.51
N ALA A 343 -3.21 22.34 13.96
CA ALA A 343 -3.46 21.61 12.72
C ALA A 343 -2.60 22.16 11.57
N LEU A 344 -2.60 23.49 11.44
CA LEU A 344 -1.84 24.18 10.40
C LEU A 344 -0.32 24.00 10.60
N THR A 345 0.15 24.03 11.86
CA THR A 345 1.55 23.77 12.21
C THR A 345 2.01 22.42 11.72
N ARG A 346 1.21 21.38 11.91
CA ARG A 346 1.51 20.01 11.48
C ARG A 346 1.62 19.92 9.96
N VAL A 347 0.67 20.47 9.23
CA VAL A 347 0.65 20.47 7.76
C VAL A 347 1.82 21.27 7.19
N LEU A 348 2.02 22.51 7.66
CA LEU A 348 3.09 23.39 7.17
C LEU A 348 4.49 22.87 7.51
N ARG A 349 4.69 22.25 8.69
CA ARG A 349 5.96 21.59 9.03
C ARG A 349 6.35 20.53 7.98
N VAL A 350 5.43 19.68 7.56
CA VAL A 350 5.68 18.68 6.51
C VAL A 350 6.00 19.37 5.19
N ARG A 351 5.24 20.40 4.80
CA ARG A 351 5.45 21.13 3.55
C ARG A 351 6.78 21.88 3.51
N MET A 352 7.21 22.47 4.63
CA MET A 352 8.55 23.07 4.75
C MET A 352 9.66 22.03 4.61
N ARG A 353 9.49 20.86 5.23
CA ARG A 353 10.44 19.76 5.07
C ARG A 353 10.42 19.15 3.64
N LEU A 354 9.37 19.32 2.88
CA LEU A 354 9.35 18.99 1.45
C LEU A 354 10.11 20.01 0.60
N GLY A 355 10.54 21.13 1.19
CA GLY A 355 11.30 22.20 0.54
C GLY A 355 10.44 23.17 -0.26
N GLU A 356 9.13 23.23 -0.02
CA GLU A 356 8.22 24.08 -0.79
C GLU A 356 8.43 25.60 -0.56
N PHE A 357 9.08 25.95 0.56
CA PHE A 357 9.35 27.35 0.97
C PHE A 357 10.82 27.75 0.84
N ASP A 358 11.63 26.86 0.30
CA ASP A 358 13.07 27.08 0.13
C ASP A 358 13.43 27.34 -1.34
N PRO A 359 14.57 28.01 -1.62
CA PRO A 359 15.06 28.07 -2.98
C PRO A 359 15.19 26.67 -3.59
N PHE A 360 14.62 26.47 -4.76
CA PHE A 360 14.53 25.14 -5.40
C PHE A 360 15.87 24.41 -5.44
N ASP A 361 16.94 25.10 -5.82
CA ASP A 361 18.28 24.49 -5.93
C ASP A 361 18.95 24.18 -4.58
N ALA A 362 18.41 24.70 -3.46
CA ALA A 362 18.86 24.39 -2.11
C ALA A 362 18.34 23.02 -1.64
N VAL A 363 17.25 22.52 -2.21
CA VAL A 363 16.67 21.24 -1.88
C VAL A 363 17.46 20.11 -2.55
N PRO A 364 18.05 19.14 -1.81
CA PRO A 364 18.89 18.11 -2.39
C PRO A 364 18.21 17.32 -3.53
N PHE A 365 16.93 17.04 -3.37
CA PHE A 365 16.12 16.25 -4.29
C PHE A 365 15.74 17.01 -5.59
N SER A 366 16.00 18.32 -5.70
CA SER A 366 15.83 19.09 -6.93
C SER A 366 16.75 18.62 -8.07
N LYS A 367 17.83 17.90 -7.71
CA LYS A 367 18.84 17.39 -8.66
C LYS A 367 18.42 16.07 -9.32
N ILE A 368 17.35 15.42 -8.86
CA ILE A 368 16.86 14.18 -9.46
C ILE A 368 16.42 14.48 -10.91
N SER A 369 17.04 13.75 -11.85
CA SER A 369 16.83 13.95 -13.28
C SER A 369 15.49 13.40 -13.76
N PRO A 370 14.79 14.05 -14.70
CA PRO A 370 13.64 13.46 -15.36
C PRO A 370 13.90 12.11 -16.05
N SER A 371 15.16 11.81 -16.37
CA SER A 371 15.55 10.55 -17.04
C SER A 371 15.40 9.30 -16.15
N VAL A 372 15.16 9.46 -14.84
CA VAL A 372 14.91 8.30 -13.96
C VAL A 372 13.51 7.72 -14.18
N VAL A 373 12.55 8.53 -14.68
CA VAL A 373 11.16 8.10 -14.83
C VAL A 373 11.04 7.00 -15.87
N ASN A 374 10.52 5.85 -15.47
CA ASN A 374 10.38 4.62 -16.28
C ASN A 374 11.69 4.21 -16.98
N SER A 375 12.82 4.39 -16.28
CA SER A 375 14.13 4.01 -16.81
C SER A 375 14.32 2.48 -16.82
N ASP A 376 15.25 1.98 -17.67
CA ASP A 376 15.59 0.56 -17.71
C ASP A 376 16.08 0.06 -16.34
N ALA A 377 16.79 0.91 -15.58
CA ALA A 377 17.23 0.58 -14.22
C ALA A 377 16.05 0.37 -13.27
N ASN A 378 15.04 1.23 -13.34
CA ASN A 378 13.82 1.11 -12.52
C ASN A 378 13.01 -0.12 -12.93
N ARG A 379 12.90 -0.40 -14.22
CA ARG A 379 12.24 -1.60 -14.74
C ARG A 379 12.95 -2.89 -14.32
N ALA A 380 14.27 -2.87 -14.22
CA ALA A 380 15.02 -4.01 -13.68
C ALA A 380 14.70 -4.26 -12.19
N VAL A 381 14.43 -3.20 -11.40
CA VAL A 381 13.93 -3.37 -10.03
C VAL A 381 12.53 -3.97 -10.03
N ALA A 382 11.62 -3.51 -10.92
CA ALA A 382 10.28 -4.07 -11.04
C ALA A 382 10.34 -5.57 -11.38
N LEU A 383 11.16 -5.96 -12.37
CA LEU A 383 11.38 -7.37 -12.73
C LEU A 383 11.87 -8.19 -11.52
N LYS A 384 12.82 -7.67 -10.75
CA LYS A 384 13.34 -8.36 -9.56
C LYS A 384 12.26 -8.56 -8.50
N VAL A 385 11.44 -7.53 -8.23
CA VAL A 385 10.31 -7.65 -7.29
C VAL A 385 9.34 -8.74 -7.75
N GLU A 386 9.00 -8.78 -9.02
CA GLU A 386 8.08 -9.76 -9.58
C GLU A 386 8.65 -11.18 -9.53
N GLN A 387 9.94 -11.37 -9.83
CA GLN A 387 10.62 -12.65 -9.71
C GLN A 387 10.63 -13.17 -8.27
N GLU A 388 10.90 -12.29 -7.30
CA GLU A 388 10.93 -12.67 -5.88
C GLU A 388 9.54 -12.87 -5.26
N ALA A 389 8.50 -12.24 -5.84
CA ALA A 389 7.13 -12.32 -5.35
C ALA A 389 6.40 -13.62 -5.74
N ILE A 390 6.80 -14.26 -6.85
CA ILE A 390 6.12 -15.48 -7.32
C ILE A 390 6.28 -16.60 -6.28
N VAL A 391 5.15 -17.17 -5.86
CA VAL A 391 5.09 -18.26 -4.90
C VAL A 391 4.84 -19.59 -5.62
N LEU A 392 5.72 -20.54 -5.48
CA LEU A 392 5.51 -21.91 -5.92
C LEU A 392 4.69 -22.65 -4.85
N LEU A 393 3.38 -22.79 -5.09
CA LEU A 393 2.44 -23.40 -4.15
C LEU A 393 2.51 -24.94 -4.14
N LYS A 394 2.75 -25.53 -5.30
CA LYS A 394 2.85 -26.98 -5.48
C LYS A 394 3.80 -27.33 -6.64
N ASN A 395 4.61 -28.38 -6.44
CA ASN A 395 5.51 -28.92 -7.47
C ASN A 395 5.67 -30.44 -7.31
N LYS A 396 4.68 -31.20 -7.79
CA LYS A 396 4.66 -32.67 -7.65
C LYS A 396 5.75 -33.30 -8.53
N ASN A 397 6.59 -34.14 -7.92
CA ASN A 397 7.65 -34.86 -8.60
C ASN A 397 8.66 -33.96 -9.34
N ASN A 398 8.91 -32.75 -8.84
CA ASN A 398 9.77 -31.77 -9.47
C ASN A 398 9.38 -31.52 -10.93
N PHE A 399 8.07 -31.34 -11.19
CA PHE A 399 7.53 -31.10 -12.52
C PHE A 399 8.06 -29.78 -13.12
N LEU A 400 8.24 -28.76 -12.30
CA LEU A 400 8.97 -27.54 -12.60
C LEU A 400 10.39 -27.61 -12.04
N PRO A 401 11.37 -26.92 -12.66
CA PRO A 401 11.26 -26.10 -13.84
C PRO A 401 11.15 -26.89 -15.13
N LEU A 402 10.55 -26.27 -16.16
CA LEU A 402 10.44 -26.83 -17.49
C LEU A 402 11.81 -26.91 -18.20
N ASP A 403 12.08 -28.03 -18.85
CA ASP A 403 13.26 -28.18 -19.71
C ASP A 403 12.91 -27.79 -21.16
N LYS A 404 13.29 -26.57 -21.57
CA LYS A 404 13.04 -26.04 -22.90
C LYS A 404 13.49 -27.01 -24.02
N ALA A 405 14.57 -27.76 -23.82
CA ALA A 405 15.11 -28.67 -24.84
C ALA A 405 14.16 -29.86 -25.13
N LYS A 406 13.28 -30.18 -24.20
CA LYS A 406 12.30 -31.28 -24.32
C LYS A 406 10.92 -30.84 -24.81
N ILE A 407 10.74 -29.54 -25.05
CA ILE A 407 9.43 -28.96 -25.41
C ILE A 407 9.48 -28.44 -26.85
N LYS A 408 8.51 -28.85 -27.66
CA LYS A 408 8.32 -28.36 -29.02
C LYS A 408 7.04 -27.50 -29.15
N ARG A 409 6.05 -27.74 -28.28
CA ARG A 409 4.76 -27.03 -28.29
C ARG A 409 4.30 -26.74 -26.90
N ILE A 410 3.94 -25.49 -26.64
CA ILE A 410 3.32 -25.03 -25.38
C ILE A 410 1.94 -24.45 -25.71
N ALA A 411 0.92 -24.88 -24.97
CA ALA A 411 -0.37 -24.23 -24.97
C ALA A 411 -0.43 -23.26 -23.78
N VAL A 412 -0.51 -21.97 -24.04
CA VAL A 412 -0.68 -20.88 -23.07
C VAL A 412 -2.15 -20.49 -23.09
N LEU A 413 -2.88 -20.85 -22.07
CA LEU A 413 -4.34 -20.83 -22.06
C LEU A 413 -4.86 -19.97 -20.90
N GLY A 414 -6.06 -19.47 -21.03
CA GLY A 414 -6.76 -18.77 -19.95
C GLY A 414 -6.96 -17.29 -20.19
N PRO A 415 -7.97 -16.70 -19.52
CA PRO A 415 -8.38 -15.31 -19.73
C PRO A 415 -7.35 -14.28 -19.26
N LEU A 416 -6.40 -14.69 -18.45
CA LEU A 416 -5.34 -13.80 -17.92
C LEU A 416 -3.99 -14.01 -18.60
N ALA A 417 -3.85 -14.97 -19.52
CA ALA A 417 -2.57 -15.28 -20.17
C ALA A 417 -1.99 -14.10 -20.98
N ASP A 418 -2.83 -13.34 -21.67
CA ASP A 418 -2.44 -12.19 -22.49
C ASP A 418 -3.03 -10.89 -21.97
N ARG A 419 -2.89 -10.68 -20.66
CA ARG A 419 -3.46 -9.53 -19.97
C ARG A 419 -2.59 -9.10 -18.78
N ILE A 420 -2.46 -7.79 -18.58
CA ILE A 420 -2.00 -7.21 -17.32
C ILE A 420 -3.21 -6.67 -16.56
N VAL A 421 -3.41 -7.16 -15.35
CA VAL A 421 -4.51 -6.72 -14.49
C VAL A 421 -4.06 -5.49 -13.70
N MET A 422 -4.81 -4.41 -13.85
CA MET A 422 -4.51 -3.12 -13.22
C MET A 422 -5.52 -2.84 -12.10
N ASN A 423 -5.07 -2.22 -11.02
CA ASN A 423 -5.92 -1.64 -9.98
C ASN A 423 -6.20 -0.15 -10.24
N ASN A 424 -6.94 0.51 -9.34
CA ASN A 424 -7.35 1.90 -9.52
C ASN A 424 -6.24 2.93 -9.22
N TYR A 425 -5.16 2.52 -8.59
CA TYR A 425 -4.09 3.38 -8.07
C TYR A 425 -2.74 3.09 -8.70
N ASN A 426 -2.76 2.51 -9.89
CA ASN A 426 -1.56 2.27 -10.67
C ASN A 426 -1.00 3.54 -11.28
N GLY A 427 0.31 3.55 -11.49
CA GLY A 427 0.94 4.36 -12.53
C GLY A 427 0.48 3.92 -13.94
N LYS A 428 0.88 4.67 -14.94
CA LYS A 428 0.69 4.28 -16.35
C LYS A 428 1.98 3.61 -16.83
N ALA A 429 1.91 2.31 -17.11
CA ALA A 429 3.07 1.59 -17.64
C ALA A 429 3.49 2.14 -19.01
N GLY A 430 4.80 2.20 -19.25
CA GLY A 430 5.36 2.55 -20.56
C GLY A 430 5.21 1.41 -21.56
N GLN A 431 5.51 0.22 -21.13
CA GLN A 431 5.27 -1.05 -21.80
C GLN A 431 4.93 -2.11 -20.76
N THR A 432 4.27 -3.15 -21.19
CA THR A 432 3.91 -4.27 -20.31
C THR A 432 4.22 -5.56 -21.02
N VAL A 433 4.67 -6.55 -20.27
CA VAL A 433 4.94 -7.91 -20.78
C VAL A 433 3.94 -8.85 -20.17
N THR A 434 3.00 -9.34 -21.00
CA THR A 434 2.01 -10.35 -20.58
C THR A 434 2.67 -11.71 -20.38
N ALA A 435 2.04 -12.63 -19.64
CA ALA A 435 2.55 -13.99 -19.48
C ALA A 435 2.76 -14.71 -20.82
N LEU A 436 1.84 -14.52 -21.76
CA LEU A 436 1.98 -15.05 -23.12
C LEU A 436 3.22 -14.50 -23.82
N GLN A 437 3.44 -13.19 -23.74
CA GLN A 437 4.61 -12.55 -24.36
C GLN A 437 5.91 -13.02 -23.71
N GLY A 438 6.01 -13.00 -22.38
CA GLY A 438 7.20 -13.46 -21.65
C GLY A 438 7.56 -14.92 -21.96
N ILE A 439 6.58 -15.82 -22.06
CA ILE A 439 6.80 -17.21 -22.48
C ILE A 439 7.33 -17.26 -23.93
N ARG A 440 6.75 -16.50 -24.86
CA ARG A 440 7.23 -16.43 -26.26
C ARG A 440 8.67 -15.94 -26.34
N ASP A 441 8.99 -14.89 -25.65
CA ASP A 441 10.33 -14.31 -25.63
C ASP A 441 11.35 -15.32 -25.08
N ARG A 442 10.98 -16.02 -23.99
CA ARG A 442 11.87 -17.00 -23.33
C ARG A 442 12.11 -18.24 -24.19
N VAL A 443 11.12 -18.75 -24.90
CA VAL A 443 11.29 -19.98 -25.69
C VAL A 443 11.82 -19.70 -27.09
N GLY A 444 11.54 -18.52 -27.66
CA GLY A 444 11.98 -18.13 -29.01
C GLY A 444 11.31 -18.96 -30.12
N ALA A 445 11.80 -18.83 -31.34
CA ALA A 445 11.22 -19.46 -32.53
C ALA A 445 11.27 -21.01 -32.53
N GLY A 446 12.10 -21.62 -31.66
CA GLY A 446 12.28 -23.07 -31.59
C GLY A 446 11.10 -23.84 -30.97
N VAL A 447 10.18 -23.16 -30.29
CA VAL A 447 9.01 -23.76 -29.63
C VAL A 447 7.74 -23.09 -30.14
N LYS A 448 6.77 -23.90 -30.60
CA LYS A 448 5.47 -23.37 -31.03
C LYS A 448 4.61 -23.03 -29.80
N VAL A 449 4.34 -21.73 -29.58
CA VAL A 449 3.43 -21.24 -28.54
C VAL A 449 2.05 -20.99 -29.16
N THR A 450 1.03 -21.64 -28.62
CA THR A 450 -0.38 -21.45 -29.02
C THR A 450 -1.17 -20.84 -27.87
N HIS A 451 -2.21 -20.05 -28.16
CA HIS A 451 -2.99 -19.34 -27.17
C HIS A 451 -4.49 -19.31 -27.52
N THR A 452 -5.33 -19.36 -26.50
CA THR A 452 -6.74 -18.97 -26.52
C THR A 452 -7.19 -18.58 -25.12
N LEU A 453 -8.27 -17.78 -25.02
CA LEU A 453 -8.89 -17.42 -23.75
C LEU A 453 -9.38 -18.65 -22.97
N GLY A 454 -9.95 -19.63 -23.66
CA GLY A 454 -10.42 -20.87 -23.08
C GLY A 454 -11.59 -20.76 -22.10
N GLY A 455 -11.72 -19.62 -21.42
CA GLY A 455 -12.72 -19.35 -20.39
C GLY A 455 -12.86 -17.86 -20.12
N LEU A 456 -13.77 -17.53 -19.20
CA LEU A 456 -14.07 -16.15 -18.78
C LEU A 456 -13.85 -16.00 -17.28
N VAL A 457 -13.30 -14.86 -16.85
CA VAL A 457 -13.22 -14.49 -15.43
C VAL A 457 -14.62 -14.19 -14.88
N GLY A 458 -15.46 -13.53 -15.70
CA GLY A 458 -16.75 -13.03 -15.24
C GLY A 458 -16.58 -11.89 -14.22
N GLY A 459 -17.63 -11.66 -13.45
CA GLY A 459 -17.67 -10.58 -12.46
C GLY A 459 -18.56 -9.42 -12.87
N ASP A 460 -18.59 -8.36 -12.06
CA ASP A 460 -19.42 -7.17 -12.30
C ASP A 460 -18.60 -6.10 -13.04
N THR A 461 -18.97 -5.85 -14.29
CA THR A 461 -18.34 -4.79 -15.12
C THR A 461 -18.99 -3.43 -14.96
N THR A 462 -20.03 -3.31 -14.11
CA THR A 462 -20.72 -2.06 -13.81
C THR A 462 -20.09 -1.36 -12.60
N GLY A 463 -20.33 -0.07 -12.43
CA GLY A 463 -19.89 0.69 -11.28
C GLY A 463 -18.93 1.81 -11.62
N ARG A 464 -18.35 2.44 -10.55
CA ARG A 464 -17.48 3.61 -10.66
C ARG A 464 -16.23 3.34 -11.50
N TRP A 465 -15.73 2.11 -11.43
CA TRP A 465 -14.52 1.68 -12.13
C TRP A 465 -14.91 0.60 -13.14
N LYS A 466 -15.08 1.00 -14.39
CA LYS A 466 -15.41 0.07 -15.48
C LYS A 466 -14.19 -0.80 -15.78
N SER A 467 -14.35 -2.10 -15.65
CA SER A 467 -13.38 -3.06 -16.16
C SER A 467 -13.72 -3.32 -17.63
N GLU A 468 -12.85 -2.96 -18.56
CA GLU A 468 -12.97 -3.39 -19.96
C GLU A 468 -12.65 -4.88 -20.02
N SER A 469 -13.63 -5.72 -20.37
CA SER A 469 -13.37 -7.13 -20.64
C SER A 469 -13.34 -7.36 -22.15
N ALA A 470 -12.18 -7.76 -22.66
CA ALA A 470 -12.06 -8.34 -23.99
C ALA A 470 -12.91 -9.62 -24.14
N GLU A 471 -13.42 -10.12 -23.02
CA GLU A 471 -14.20 -11.34 -22.88
C GLU A 471 -15.67 -11.18 -23.33
N ALA A 472 -16.19 -9.96 -23.45
CA ALA A 472 -17.61 -9.70 -23.68
C ALA A 472 -18.13 -10.23 -25.01
N ALA A 473 -17.27 -10.57 -25.97
CA ALA A 473 -17.63 -11.10 -27.32
C ALA A 473 -17.30 -12.58 -27.51
N ALA A 474 -16.68 -13.26 -26.53
CA ALA A 474 -16.26 -14.65 -26.70
C ALA A 474 -17.38 -15.63 -26.26
N ASP A 475 -17.70 -16.61 -27.10
CA ASP A 475 -18.55 -17.73 -26.69
C ASP A 475 -17.77 -18.71 -25.81
N PRO A 476 -18.14 -18.88 -24.53
CA PRO A 476 -17.37 -19.71 -23.59
C PRO A 476 -17.21 -21.16 -24.01
N LYS A 477 -18.21 -21.74 -24.69
CA LYS A 477 -18.16 -23.14 -25.14
C LYS A 477 -17.15 -23.32 -26.28
N THR A 478 -17.16 -22.39 -27.23
CA THR A 478 -16.22 -22.38 -28.35
C THR A 478 -14.79 -22.19 -27.85
N GLU A 479 -14.56 -21.25 -26.91
CA GLU A 479 -13.24 -21.02 -26.34
C GLU A 479 -12.74 -22.23 -25.53
N LEU A 480 -13.60 -22.85 -24.72
CA LEU A 480 -13.26 -24.06 -23.98
C LEU A 480 -12.84 -25.22 -24.96
N GLN A 481 -13.57 -25.43 -26.04
CA GLN A 481 -13.22 -26.45 -27.01
C GLN A 481 -11.87 -26.17 -27.69
N LYS A 482 -11.60 -24.91 -28.05
CA LYS A 482 -10.30 -24.51 -28.60
C LYS A 482 -9.19 -24.81 -27.62
N ALA A 483 -9.36 -24.48 -26.33
CA ALA A 483 -8.36 -24.72 -25.28
C ALA A 483 -8.05 -26.23 -25.15
N VAL A 484 -9.08 -27.07 -25.15
CA VAL A 484 -8.95 -28.53 -25.10
C VAL A 484 -8.17 -29.07 -26.31
N ASP A 485 -8.47 -28.57 -27.52
CA ASP A 485 -7.81 -29.03 -28.74
C ASP A 485 -6.33 -28.57 -28.80
N LEU A 486 -6.02 -27.36 -28.32
CA LEU A 486 -4.64 -26.86 -28.18
C LEU A 486 -3.88 -27.65 -27.14
N ALA A 487 -4.47 -27.94 -25.97
CA ALA A 487 -3.86 -28.73 -24.91
C ALA A 487 -3.47 -30.14 -25.35
N ARG A 488 -4.36 -30.85 -26.10
CA ARG A 488 -4.04 -32.18 -26.62
C ARG A 488 -2.82 -32.19 -27.55
N GLN A 489 -2.59 -31.11 -28.26
CA GLN A 489 -1.48 -31.00 -29.22
C GLN A 489 -0.18 -30.52 -28.59
N ALA A 490 -0.21 -30.06 -27.34
CA ALA A 490 0.93 -29.48 -26.67
C ALA A 490 1.70 -30.51 -25.83
N ASP A 491 3.01 -30.31 -25.70
CA ASP A 491 3.85 -31.09 -24.79
C ASP A 491 3.56 -30.73 -23.32
N VAL A 492 3.14 -29.46 -23.08
CA VAL A 492 2.74 -28.92 -21.79
C VAL A 492 1.68 -27.83 -21.99
N ALA A 493 0.71 -27.76 -21.09
CA ALA A 493 -0.27 -26.68 -21.03
C ALA A 493 0.00 -25.81 -19.79
N VAL A 494 -0.05 -24.48 -19.96
CA VAL A 494 0.03 -23.50 -18.86
C VAL A 494 -1.28 -22.71 -18.87
N VAL A 495 -2.05 -22.81 -17.80
CA VAL A 495 -3.37 -22.18 -17.67
C VAL A 495 -3.30 -21.03 -16.68
N PHE A 496 -3.64 -19.84 -17.15
CA PHE A 496 -3.65 -18.60 -16.38
C PHE A 496 -5.08 -18.27 -15.94
N VAL A 497 -5.31 -18.32 -14.63
CA VAL A 497 -6.61 -18.07 -13.99
C VAL A 497 -6.45 -17.06 -12.84
N GLY A 498 -7.55 -16.51 -12.36
CA GLY A 498 -7.49 -15.59 -11.21
C GLY A 498 -8.63 -14.59 -11.17
N THR A 499 -8.33 -13.39 -10.73
CA THR A 499 -9.31 -12.32 -10.53
C THR A 499 -8.95 -11.07 -11.33
N THR A 500 -9.92 -10.18 -11.46
CA THR A 500 -9.74 -8.83 -12.03
C THR A 500 -10.51 -7.81 -11.20
N ALA A 501 -10.38 -6.54 -11.53
CA ALA A 501 -11.17 -5.47 -10.92
C ALA A 501 -12.70 -5.66 -11.04
N ALA A 502 -13.17 -6.56 -11.91
CA ALA A 502 -14.59 -6.95 -11.96
C ALA A 502 -15.01 -7.86 -10.80
N VAL A 503 -14.06 -8.50 -10.12
CA VAL A 503 -14.29 -9.42 -8.99
C VAL A 503 -14.01 -8.72 -7.66
N GLU A 504 -12.90 -8.00 -7.54
CA GLU A 504 -12.43 -7.37 -6.32
C GLU A 504 -11.72 -6.04 -6.62
N GLN A 505 -12.10 -4.98 -5.90
CA GLN A 505 -11.47 -3.66 -5.95
C GLN A 505 -12.06 -2.73 -4.89
N GLU A 506 -11.61 -1.47 -4.84
CA GLU A 506 -12.26 -0.44 -4.05
C GLU A 506 -13.76 -0.33 -4.36
N ALA A 507 -14.57 -0.22 -3.32
CA ALA A 507 -16.04 -0.24 -3.32
C ALA A 507 -16.68 -1.56 -3.78
N ARG A 508 -15.91 -2.66 -3.80
CA ARG A 508 -16.41 -3.98 -4.19
C ARG A 508 -15.69 -5.10 -3.45
N ASP A 509 -16.36 -5.71 -2.49
CA ASP A 509 -15.92 -6.94 -1.85
C ASP A 509 -16.20 -8.16 -2.75
N ARG A 510 -15.39 -9.21 -2.59
CA ARG A 510 -15.59 -10.50 -3.27
C ARG A 510 -16.87 -11.18 -2.77
N LYS A 511 -17.49 -11.97 -3.65
CA LYS A 511 -18.68 -12.78 -3.34
C LYS A 511 -18.37 -14.25 -3.12
N THR A 512 -17.21 -14.72 -3.59
CA THR A 512 -16.71 -16.09 -3.44
C THR A 512 -15.17 -16.06 -3.35
N LEU A 513 -14.59 -17.07 -2.73
CA LEU A 513 -13.15 -17.29 -2.68
C LEU A 513 -12.65 -18.23 -3.77
N GLY A 514 -13.54 -18.93 -4.48
CA GLY A 514 -13.20 -19.75 -5.63
C GLY A 514 -12.96 -18.93 -6.90
N LEU A 515 -12.60 -19.63 -7.97
CA LEU A 515 -12.50 -19.06 -9.30
C LEU A 515 -13.90 -18.68 -9.82
N THR A 516 -14.01 -17.49 -10.38
CA THR A 516 -15.27 -16.98 -10.95
C THR A 516 -15.40 -17.33 -12.43
N GLY A 517 -16.61 -17.19 -12.98
CA GLY A 517 -16.87 -17.42 -14.40
C GLY A 517 -16.76 -18.90 -14.80
N THR A 518 -15.98 -19.19 -15.83
CA THR A 518 -15.79 -20.55 -16.36
C THR A 518 -14.36 -21.08 -16.19
N GLN A 519 -13.59 -20.46 -15.31
CA GLN A 519 -12.15 -20.74 -15.16
C GLN A 519 -11.88 -22.14 -14.59
N GLU A 520 -12.64 -22.61 -13.60
CA GLU A 520 -12.45 -23.95 -13.01
C GLU A 520 -12.73 -25.02 -14.05
N ALA A 521 -13.84 -24.91 -14.79
CA ALA A 521 -14.16 -25.81 -15.89
C ALA A 521 -13.09 -25.83 -16.99
N LEU A 522 -12.45 -24.69 -17.27
CA LEU A 522 -11.31 -24.62 -18.18
C LEU A 522 -10.14 -25.46 -17.66
N VAL A 523 -9.76 -25.31 -16.39
CA VAL A 523 -8.63 -26.06 -15.81
C VAL A 523 -8.91 -27.56 -15.83
N GLU A 524 -10.11 -27.96 -15.45
CA GLU A 524 -10.53 -29.38 -15.45
C GLU A 524 -10.48 -29.99 -16.86
N ALA A 525 -11.04 -29.30 -17.85
CA ALA A 525 -11.07 -29.79 -19.24
C ALA A 525 -9.67 -29.84 -19.87
N VAL A 526 -8.82 -28.86 -19.62
CA VAL A 526 -7.43 -28.82 -20.08
C VAL A 526 -6.62 -29.95 -19.42
N PHE A 527 -6.75 -30.15 -18.11
CA PHE A 527 -6.06 -31.23 -17.40
C PHE A 527 -6.50 -32.62 -17.88
N ALA A 528 -7.80 -32.82 -18.16
CA ALA A 528 -8.29 -34.04 -18.71
C ALA A 528 -7.74 -34.32 -20.14
N ALA A 529 -7.49 -33.26 -20.91
CA ALA A 529 -6.91 -33.34 -22.26
C ALA A 529 -5.38 -33.53 -22.24
N ASN A 530 -4.69 -32.92 -21.26
CA ASN A 530 -3.25 -32.99 -21.10
C ASN A 530 -2.86 -32.96 -19.60
N PRO A 531 -2.51 -34.11 -18.99
CA PRO A 531 -2.11 -34.17 -17.58
C PRO A 531 -0.84 -33.39 -17.24
N LYS A 532 -0.05 -32.97 -18.23
CA LYS A 532 1.09 -32.07 -18.05
C LYS A 532 0.61 -30.61 -18.04
N THR A 533 -0.29 -30.29 -17.12
CA THR A 533 -0.87 -28.97 -16.96
C THR A 533 -0.28 -28.25 -15.76
N ILE A 534 0.13 -27.00 -15.94
CA ILE A 534 0.54 -26.05 -14.93
C ILE A 534 -0.58 -25.04 -14.78
N VAL A 535 -0.89 -24.64 -13.54
CA VAL A 535 -1.80 -23.52 -13.27
C VAL A 535 -1.00 -22.38 -12.66
N VAL A 536 -1.22 -21.18 -13.19
CA VAL A 536 -0.69 -19.92 -12.66
C VAL A 536 -1.86 -19.05 -12.22
N GLU A 537 -1.95 -18.81 -10.93
CA GLU A 537 -2.96 -17.93 -10.35
C GLU A 537 -2.49 -16.48 -10.44
N MET A 538 -3.31 -15.62 -11.02
CA MET A 538 -3.12 -14.18 -11.09
C MET A 538 -4.27 -13.51 -10.35
N SER A 539 -4.17 -13.42 -9.02
CA SER A 539 -5.23 -12.89 -8.15
C SER A 539 -4.69 -11.85 -7.18
N ALA A 540 -5.55 -10.90 -6.80
CA ALA A 540 -5.23 -9.87 -5.83
C ALA A 540 -5.21 -10.40 -4.38
N GLY A 541 -6.09 -11.37 -4.07
CA GLY A 541 -6.17 -12.02 -2.77
C GLY A 541 -6.17 -13.56 -2.90
N PRO A 542 -6.31 -14.28 -1.78
CA PRO A 542 -6.24 -15.74 -1.77
C PRO A 542 -7.36 -16.39 -2.58
N LEU A 543 -7.06 -17.52 -3.23
CA LEU A 543 -8.02 -18.35 -3.96
C LEU A 543 -8.18 -19.71 -3.29
N THR A 544 -9.42 -20.07 -2.99
CA THR A 544 -9.78 -21.39 -2.46
C THR A 544 -10.02 -22.35 -3.63
N VAL A 545 -9.00 -23.13 -4.00
CA VAL A 545 -8.96 -24.01 -5.17
C VAL A 545 -8.58 -25.45 -4.82
N PRO A 546 -9.37 -26.14 -3.98
CA PRO A 546 -8.98 -27.46 -3.44
C PRO A 546 -8.80 -28.51 -4.52
N TRP A 547 -9.66 -28.54 -5.56
CA TRP A 547 -9.52 -29.47 -6.67
C TRP A 547 -8.22 -29.25 -7.46
N ILE A 548 -7.87 -28.00 -7.75
CA ILE A 548 -6.61 -27.66 -8.43
C ILE A 548 -5.41 -28.10 -7.59
N LYS A 549 -5.41 -27.76 -6.29
CA LYS A 549 -4.36 -28.22 -5.38
C LYS A 549 -4.22 -29.75 -5.39
N GLU A 550 -5.31 -30.50 -5.40
CA GLU A 550 -5.26 -31.97 -5.39
C GLU A 550 -4.73 -32.53 -6.71
N LYS A 551 -5.28 -32.10 -7.85
CA LYS A 551 -5.09 -32.77 -9.16
C LYS A 551 -3.89 -32.23 -9.94
N ILE A 552 -3.69 -30.91 -10.00
CA ILE A 552 -2.69 -30.28 -10.86
C ILE A 552 -1.28 -30.54 -10.34
N PRO A 553 -0.32 -30.91 -11.21
CA PRO A 553 1.06 -31.23 -10.77
C PRO A 553 1.88 -30.04 -10.32
N ALA A 554 1.65 -28.84 -10.90
CA ALA A 554 2.35 -27.61 -10.50
C ALA A 554 1.38 -26.42 -10.45
N LEU A 555 1.47 -25.66 -9.36
CA LEU A 555 0.62 -24.50 -9.07
C LEU A 555 1.51 -23.33 -8.59
N LEU A 556 1.34 -22.16 -9.20
CA LEU A 556 2.04 -20.93 -8.83
C LEU A 556 1.03 -19.83 -8.53
N GLN A 557 1.37 -18.94 -7.58
CA GLN A 557 0.71 -17.66 -7.38
C GLN A 557 1.62 -16.55 -7.93
N ALA A 558 1.13 -15.83 -8.93
CA ALA A 558 1.85 -14.74 -9.59
C ALA A 558 1.19 -13.37 -9.40
N TRP A 559 0.16 -13.27 -8.56
CA TRP A 559 -0.52 -12.04 -8.15
C TRP A 559 -1.12 -11.25 -9.32
N TRP A 560 -1.47 -9.98 -9.13
CA TRP A 560 -1.59 -9.01 -10.20
C TRP A 560 -0.20 -8.40 -10.43
N PRO A 561 0.46 -8.75 -11.54
CA PRO A 561 1.84 -8.36 -11.76
C PRO A 561 1.97 -6.90 -12.20
N GLY A 562 3.19 -6.39 -12.15
CA GLY A 562 3.58 -5.11 -12.73
C GLY A 562 3.89 -5.21 -14.23
N GLU A 563 4.77 -4.31 -14.69
CA GLU A 563 5.07 -4.19 -16.13
C GLU A 563 5.94 -5.32 -16.71
N GLU A 564 6.70 -6.04 -15.87
CA GLU A 564 7.61 -7.12 -16.27
C GLU A 564 7.11 -8.53 -15.88
N GLY A 565 5.85 -8.65 -15.44
CA GLY A 565 5.28 -9.90 -14.91
C GLY A 565 5.38 -11.10 -15.82
N GLY A 566 5.26 -10.88 -17.13
CA GLY A 566 5.43 -11.97 -18.11
C GLY A 566 6.84 -12.54 -18.14
N HIS A 567 7.87 -11.71 -18.06
CA HIS A 567 9.26 -12.16 -17.97
C HIS A 567 9.51 -12.91 -16.66
N ALA A 568 9.07 -12.35 -15.52
CA ALA A 568 9.24 -13.00 -14.21
C ALA A 568 8.58 -14.39 -14.16
N ILE A 569 7.35 -14.51 -14.69
CA ILE A 569 6.63 -15.80 -14.78
C ILE A 569 7.41 -16.79 -15.66
N ALA A 570 7.90 -16.35 -16.81
CA ALA A 570 8.67 -17.21 -17.71
C ALA A 570 10.00 -17.65 -17.07
N ASP A 571 10.73 -16.76 -16.40
CA ASP A 571 11.98 -17.06 -15.69
C ASP A 571 11.78 -18.14 -14.62
N VAL A 572 10.69 -18.05 -13.85
CA VAL A 572 10.35 -19.09 -12.87
C VAL A 572 9.95 -20.39 -13.57
N LEU A 573 9.07 -20.37 -14.57
CA LEU A 573 8.62 -21.57 -15.25
C LEU A 573 9.78 -22.38 -15.88
N PHE A 574 10.79 -21.69 -16.41
CA PHE A 574 11.95 -22.32 -17.06
C PHE A 574 13.18 -22.45 -16.16
N GLY A 575 13.12 -21.96 -14.93
CA GLY A 575 14.15 -22.15 -13.90
C GLY A 575 15.37 -21.24 -14.05
N ASP A 576 15.25 -20.11 -14.75
CA ASP A 576 16.26 -19.04 -14.73
C ASP A 576 16.28 -18.37 -13.35
N VAL A 577 15.11 -18.33 -12.71
CA VAL A 577 14.92 -17.91 -11.32
C VAL A 577 14.37 -19.09 -10.52
N ASN A 578 14.95 -19.33 -9.35
CA ASN A 578 14.44 -20.29 -8.37
C ASN A 578 13.41 -19.57 -7.49
N PRO A 579 12.11 -19.97 -7.49
CA PRO A 579 11.09 -19.27 -6.73
C PRO A 579 11.37 -19.34 -5.22
N ALA A 580 11.17 -18.21 -4.55
CA ALA A 580 11.37 -18.07 -3.11
C ALA A 580 10.33 -17.16 -2.45
N GLY A 581 9.29 -16.75 -3.16
CA GLY A 581 8.16 -16.04 -2.61
C GLY A 581 7.45 -16.86 -1.52
N ARG A 582 6.87 -16.17 -0.53
CA ARG A 582 6.11 -16.79 0.56
C ARG A 582 4.77 -16.10 0.70
N LEU A 583 3.70 -16.89 0.91
CA LEU A 583 2.36 -16.35 1.11
C LEU A 583 2.31 -15.41 2.32
N PRO A 584 1.88 -14.16 2.16
CA PRO A 584 1.69 -13.22 3.28
C PRO A 584 0.34 -13.40 3.98
N HIS A 585 -0.41 -14.45 3.62
CA HIS A 585 -1.73 -14.78 4.16
C HIS A 585 -1.98 -16.29 4.21
N THR A 586 -2.98 -16.66 4.99
CA THR A 586 -3.55 -18.01 5.02
C THR A 586 -4.54 -18.17 3.87
N VAL A 587 -4.42 -19.23 3.07
CA VAL A 587 -5.44 -19.64 2.11
C VAL A 587 -6.36 -20.66 2.77
N TYR A 588 -7.60 -20.30 3.02
CA TYR A 588 -8.58 -21.17 3.67
C TYR A 588 -8.96 -22.35 2.76
N ALA A 589 -9.21 -23.52 3.37
CA ALA A 589 -9.54 -24.74 2.64
C ALA A 589 -10.97 -24.70 2.03
N SER A 590 -11.85 -23.91 2.62
CA SER A 590 -13.22 -23.68 2.13
C SER A 590 -13.78 -22.38 2.66
N GLU A 591 -14.80 -21.84 2.02
CA GLU A 591 -15.52 -20.64 2.48
C GLU A 591 -16.17 -20.84 3.86
N ALA A 592 -16.58 -22.07 4.19
CA ALA A 592 -17.12 -22.40 5.51
C ALA A 592 -16.11 -22.28 6.66
N GLN A 593 -14.81 -22.25 6.36
CA GLN A 593 -13.75 -22.05 7.35
C GLN A 593 -13.56 -20.58 7.72
N VAL A 594 -14.04 -19.64 6.89
CA VAL A 594 -13.86 -18.20 7.09
C VAL A 594 -14.94 -17.67 8.03
N PRO A 595 -14.56 -17.02 9.15
CA PRO A 595 -15.57 -16.37 10.01
C PRO A 595 -16.33 -15.24 9.30
N PRO A 596 -17.49 -14.81 9.83
CA PRO A 596 -18.29 -13.76 9.23
C PRO A 596 -17.50 -12.47 8.98
N VAL A 597 -17.78 -11.78 7.87
CA VAL A 597 -17.05 -10.58 7.44
C VAL A 597 -17.14 -9.41 8.43
N ASN A 598 -18.20 -9.35 9.24
CA ASN A 598 -18.41 -8.33 10.27
C ASN A 598 -17.91 -8.74 11.67
N GLU A 599 -17.24 -9.89 11.80
CA GLU A 599 -16.54 -10.28 13.03
C GLU A 599 -15.14 -9.65 13.06
N TYR A 600 -14.84 -8.86 14.09
CA TYR A 600 -13.56 -8.16 14.22
C TYR A 600 -12.67 -8.70 15.35
N ASP A 601 -13.16 -9.67 16.13
CA ASP A 601 -12.35 -10.44 17.05
C ASP A 601 -11.64 -11.57 16.30
N ILE A 602 -10.34 -11.38 15.99
CA ILE A 602 -9.57 -12.39 15.24
C ILE A 602 -9.46 -13.73 15.95
N THR A 603 -9.66 -13.78 17.28
CA THR A 603 -9.62 -15.02 18.07
C THR A 603 -10.74 -16.00 17.73
N LYS A 604 -11.70 -15.55 16.89
CA LYS A 604 -12.85 -16.36 16.42
C LYS A 604 -12.51 -17.25 15.22
N GLY A 605 -11.25 -17.36 14.85
CA GLY A 605 -10.80 -18.31 13.82
C GLY A 605 -10.20 -17.65 12.58
N PHE A 606 -9.74 -16.40 12.69
CA PHE A 606 -9.06 -15.70 11.60
C PHE A 606 -7.56 -15.97 11.59
N THR A 607 -6.96 -15.89 10.42
CA THR A 607 -5.53 -15.91 10.14
C THR A 607 -4.83 -17.19 10.62
N TYR A 608 -3.55 -17.38 10.32
CA TYR A 608 -2.76 -18.51 10.82
C TYR A 608 -2.67 -18.55 12.35
N MET A 609 -2.97 -17.44 13.03
CA MET A 609 -2.92 -17.32 14.49
C MET A 609 -4.04 -18.11 15.17
N TYR A 610 -5.25 -18.12 14.57
CA TYR A 610 -6.45 -18.66 15.20
C TYR A 610 -7.31 -19.54 14.30
N VAL A 611 -6.92 -19.79 13.04
CA VAL A 611 -7.70 -20.60 12.09
C VAL A 611 -8.02 -21.99 12.67
N ASN A 612 -9.27 -22.40 12.47
CA ASN A 612 -9.73 -23.73 12.88
C ASN A 612 -9.49 -24.75 11.76
N GLY A 613 -8.77 -25.81 12.07
CA GLY A 613 -8.44 -26.86 11.10
C GLY A 613 -7.29 -26.48 10.15
N GLU A 614 -7.03 -27.36 9.19
CA GLU A 614 -5.93 -27.17 8.23
C GLU A 614 -6.34 -26.22 7.09
N PRO A 615 -5.55 -25.17 6.79
CA PRO A 615 -5.79 -24.33 5.63
C PRO A 615 -5.42 -25.03 4.33
N LEU A 616 -5.89 -24.50 3.20
CA LEU A 616 -5.45 -24.95 1.88
C LEU A 616 -3.95 -24.72 1.72
N PHE A 617 -3.48 -23.50 1.99
CA PHE A 617 -2.06 -23.19 2.13
C PHE A 617 -1.84 -22.33 3.38
N PRO A 618 -0.84 -22.65 4.22
CA PRO A 618 -0.58 -21.88 5.43
C PRO A 618 0.15 -20.57 5.15
N PHE A 619 0.03 -19.61 6.05
CA PHE A 619 0.83 -18.39 6.06
C PHE A 619 2.34 -18.72 6.01
N GLY A 620 3.08 -17.96 5.22
CA GLY A 620 4.51 -18.17 5.01
C GLY A 620 4.87 -19.29 4.03
N HIS A 621 3.89 -20.04 3.47
CA HIS A 621 4.13 -21.15 2.55
C HIS A 621 4.69 -20.68 1.20
N GLY A 622 5.66 -21.44 0.71
CA GLY A 622 6.24 -21.33 -0.63
C GLY A 622 7.33 -22.39 -0.80
N LEU A 623 7.37 -23.00 -1.96
CA LEU A 623 8.35 -24.03 -2.32
C LEU A 623 9.51 -23.44 -3.10
N SER A 624 10.58 -24.22 -3.24
CA SER A 624 11.78 -23.88 -4.02
C SER A 624 12.14 -25.03 -4.95
N TYR A 625 12.94 -24.78 -5.98
CA TYR A 625 13.56 -25.82 -6.84
C TYR A 625 14.80 -26.45 -6.18
N THR A 626 15.18 -25.98 -5.00
CA THR A 626 16.22 -26.57 -4.15
C THR A 626 15.64 -26.98 -2.79
N THR A 627 16.48 -27.52 -1.93
CA THR A 627 16.08 -27.98 -0.58
C THR A 627 16.97 -27.35 0.47
N PHE A 628 16.40 -27.03 1.63
CA PHE A 628 17.14 -26.44 2.75
C PHE A 628 17.01 -27.31 4.00
N LYS A 629 18.13 -27.44 4.73
CA LYS A 629 18.18 -28.09 6.04
C LYS A 629 18.44 -27.04 7.10
N TYR A 630 17.66 -27.08 8.17
CA TYR A 630 17.84 -26.25 9.36
C TYR A 630 18.49 -27.09 10.45
N ASP A 631 19.48 -26.54 11.15
CA ASP A 631 20.21 -27.23 12.20
C ASP A 631 20.70 -26.24 13.29
N HIS A 632 21.19 -26.75 14.41
CA HIS A 632 21.88 -26.00 15.46
C HIS A 632 21.13 -24.77 16.00
N LEU A 633 19.81 -24.87 16.22
CA LEU A 633 19.06 -23.80 16.88
C LEU A 633 19.67 -23.52 18.27
N LYS A 634 20.07 -22.27 18.51
CA LYS A 634 20.66 -21.81 19.77
C LYS A 634 19.96 -20.55 20.26
N LEU A 635 19.68 -20.51 21.54
CA LEU A 635 19.23 -19.31 22.25
C LEU A 635 20.41 -18.73 23.06
N SER A 636 20.61 -17.41 23.05
CA SER A 636 21.67 -16.77 23.83
C SER A 636 21.46 -16.90 25.34
N ALA A 637 20.20 -17.15 25.77
CA ALA A 637 19.83 -17.42 27.16
C ALA A 637 18.57 -18.29 27.19
N GLN A 638 18.42 -19.11 28.24
CA GLN A 638 17.18 -19.89 28.49
C GLN A 638 16.19 -19.13 29.36
N LYS A 639 16.65 -18.10 30.08
CA LYS A 639 15.83 -17.20 30.90
C LYS A 639 16.18 -15.77 30.61
N ILE A 640 15.19 -14.90 30.47
CA ILE A 640 15.36 -13.46 30.26
C ILE A 640 14.40 -12.67 31.16
N PRO A 641 14.78 -11.51 31.68
CA PRO A 641 13.85 -10.63 32.36
C PRO A 641 12.85 -10.01 31.38
N ALA A 642 11.75 -9.45 31.89
CA ALA A 642 10.67 -8.88 31.09
C ALA A 642 11.09 -7.67 30.22
N ASP A 643 12.21 -7.02 30.55
CA ASP A 643 12.86 -5.94 29.80
C ASP A 643 14.09 -6.40 29.01
N GLY A 644 14.35 -7.72 28.96
CA GLY A 644 15.52 -8.32 28.33
C GLY A 644 15.34 -8.57 26.84
N GLN A 645 16.37 -9.17 26.26
CA GLN A 645 16.41 -9.58 24.86
C GLN A 645 17.10 -10.95 24.74
N ILE A 646 16.64 -11.75 23.79
CA ILE A 646 17.27 -12.99 23.41
C ILE A 646 17.67 -12.96 21.92
N ASN A 647 18.86 -13.50 21.60
CA ASN A 647 19.26 -13.77 20.22
C ASN A 647 19.03 -15.25 19.90
N ILE A 648 18.38 -15.50 18.79
CA ILE A 648 18.05 -16.82 18.27
C ILE A 648 18.90 -17.05 17.02
N SER A 649 19.77 -18.05 17.04
CA SER A 649 20.64 -18.39 15.91
C SER A 649 20.30 -19.78 15.39
N VAL A 650 20.29 -19.95 14.06
CA VAL A 650 20.02 -21.20 13.37
C VAL A 650 20.92 -21.32 12.15
N ASP A 651 21.48 -22.50 11.90
CA ASP A 651 22.21 -22.80 10.67
C ASP A 651 21.23 -23.26 9.59
N VAL A 652 21.31 -22.65 8.40
CA VAL A 652 20.53 -23.05 7.23
C VAL A 652 21.47 -23.42 6.10
N LYS A 653 21.33 -24.65 5.60
CA LYS A 653 22.15 -25.21 4.53
C LYS A 653 21.32 -25.50 3.29
N ASN A 654 21.78 -25.06 2.13
CA ASN A 654 21.24 -25.51 0.85
C ASN A 654 21.76 -26.94 0.56
N THR A 655 20.87 -27.93 0.60
CA THR A 655 21.18 -29.35 0.39
C THR A 655 20.89 -29.83 -1.03
N GLY A 656 20.33 -28.96 -1.88
CA GLY A 656 20.01 -29.27 -3.28
C GLY A 656 21.15 -28.93 -4.24
N GLN A 657 20.82 -28.93 -5.53
CA GLN A 657 21.78 -28.77 -6.63
C GLN A 657 21.69 -27.39 -7.31
N ARG A 658 20.81 -26.51 -6.84
CA ARG A 658 20.60 -25.17 -7.40
C ARG A 658 20.81 -24.12 -6.31
N ALA A 659 21.34 -22.96 -6.69
CA ALA A 659 21.29 -21.79 -5.83
C ALA A 659 19.82 -21.41 -5.59
N GLY A 660 19.54 -20.84 -4.42
CA GLY A 660 18.19 -20.40 -4.09
C GLY A 660 18.14 -19.64 -2.79
N ASP A 661 17.06 -18.87 -2.68
CA ASP A 661 16.79 -18.12 -1.46
C ASP A 661 15.89 -18.93 -0.53
N GLU A 662 16.10 -18.73 0.75
CA GLU A 662 15.24 -19.24 1.82
C GLU A 662 14.79 -18.08 2.70
N VAL A 663 13.52 -18.13 3.14
CA VAL A 663 12.97 -17.20 4.12
C VAL A 663 12.87 -17.91 5.47
N VAL A 664 13.82 -17.63 6.33
CA VAL A 664 13.84 -18.15 7.70
C VAL A 664 12.82 -17.38 8.53
N GLN A 665 11.85 -18.08 9.10
CA GLN A 665 10.74 -17.49 9.85
C GLN A 665 10.82 -17.88 11.31
N LEU A 666 10.74 -16.89 12.20
CA LEU A 666 10.74 -17.04 13.64
C LEU A 666 9.34 -16.78 14.19
N TYR A 667 8.78 -17.80 14.83
CA TYR A 667 7.50 -17.71 15.53
C TYR A 667 7.70 -17.93 17.02
N VAL A 668 6.76 -17.43 17.81
CA VAL A 668 6.68 -17.67 19.25
C VAL A 668 5.29 -18.14 19.63
N HIS A 669 5.23 -18.99 20.67
CA HIS A 669 3.99 -19.44 21.30
C HIS A 669 4.15 -19.40 22.82
N GLN A 670 3.26 -18.71 23.51
CA GLN A 670 3.20 -18.70 24.96
C GLN A 670 2.46 -19.96 25.45
N LEU A 671 3.12 -20.81 26.25
CA LEU A 671 2.57 -22.11 26.66
C LEU A 671 1.39 -21.98 27.63
N LYS A 672 1.42 -20.97 28.48
CA LYS A 672 0.36 -20.65 29.43
C LYS A 672 0.19 -19.15 29.54
N SER A 673 -1.02 -18.67 29.42
CA SER A 673 -1.36 -17.26 29.63
C SER A 673 -2.74 -17.14 30.26
N ARG A 674 -2.97 -16.03 30.96
CA ARG A 674 -4.29 -15.67 31.51
C ARG A 674 -5.29 -15.22 30.44
N VAL A 675 -4.81 -14.97 29.20
CA VAL A 675 -5.63 -14.60 28.06
C VAL A 675 -5.53 -15.65 26.95
N LYS A 676 -6.46 -15.65 26.01
CA LYS A 676 -6.39 -16.51 24.84
C LYS A 676 -5.27 -15.99 23.93
N VAL A 677 -4.19 -16.76 23.78
CA VAL A 677 -3.04 -16.43 22.94
C VAL A 677 -3.14 -17.13 21.58
N PRO A 678 -2.45 -16.60 20.55
CA PRO A 678 -2.35 -17.28 19.25
C PRO A 678 -1.68 -18.66 19.34
N ALA A 679 -2.01 -19.53 18.39
CA ALA A 679 -1.29 -20.80 18.24
C ALA A 679 0.21 -20.58 17.97
N LYS A 680 0.53 -19.49 17.29
CA LYS A 680 1.88 -18.94 17.08
C LYS A 680 1.78 -17.53 16.51
N GLU A 681 2.83 -16.73 16.69
CA GLU A 681 2.94 -15.38 16.17
C GLU A 681 4.30 -15.17 15.52
N LEU A 682 4.33 -14.60 14.32
CA LEU A 682 5.58 -14.19 13.68
C LEU A 682 6.25 -13.07 14.49
N ARG A 683 7.54 -13.23 14.80
CA ARG A 683 8.34 -12.24 15.55
C ARG A 683 9.69 -11.94 14.92
N GLY A 684 9.99 -12.59 13.80
CA GLY A 684 11.19 -12.32 13.02
C GLY A 684 11.21 -13.10 11.72
N PHE A 685 11.88 -12.55 10.72
CA PHE A 685 12.19 -13.25 9.48
C PHE A 685 13.47 -12.72 8.87
N ARG A 686 14.09 -13.54 8.02
CA ARG A 686 15.23 -13.13 7.20
C ARG A 686 15.29 -13.94 5.92
N ARG A 687 15.37 -13.25 4.78
CA ARG A 687 15.67 -13.83 3.48
C ARG A 687 17.19 -13.97 3.34
N ILE A 688 17.65 -15.12 2.91
CA ILE A 688 19.06 -15.44 2.66
C ILE A 688 19.22 -16.14 1.31
N SER A 689 20.36 -15.94 0.65
CA SER A 689 20.69 -16.55 -0.64
C SER A 689 21.83 -17.54 -0.47
N LEU A 690 21.63 -18.81 -0.85
CA LEU A 690 22.60 -19.87 -0.63
C LEU A 690 22.94 -20.61 -1.92
N GLN A 691 24.24 -20.80 -2.17
CA GLN A 691 24.75 -21.68 -3.22
C GLN A 691 24.56 -23.17 -2.82
N PRO A 692 24.57 -24.13 -3.76
CA PRO A 692 24.56 -25.55 -3.44
C PRO A 692 25.66 -25.92 -2.43
N GLY A 693 25.27 -26.54 -1.33
CA GLY A 693 26.15 -26.96 -0.25
C GLY A 693 26.53 -25.87 0.76
N GLU A 694 26.21 -24.60 0.48
CA GLU A 694 26.48 -23.46 1.37
C GLU A 694 25.62 -23.52 2.64
N THR A 695 26.20 -23.03 3.74
CA THR A 695 25.53 -22.88 5.03
C THR A 695 25.70 -21.45 5.54
N GLU A 696 24.62 -20.82 5.98
CA GLU A 696 24.64 -19.53 6.67
C GLU A 696 24.03 -19.67 8.06
N THR A 697 24.60 -19.01 9.05
CA THR A 697 24.00 -18.85 10.38
C THR A 697 23.16 -17.58 10.42
N VAL A 698 21.84 -17.76 10.49
CA VAL A 698 20.88 -16.67 10.65
C VAL A 698 20.70 -16.36 12.13
N THR A 699 20.84 -15.10 12.51
CA THR A 699 20.57 -14.62 13.87
C THR A 699 19.45 -13.59 13.88
N LEU A 700 18.45 -13.81 14.72
CA LEU A 700 17.30 -12.95 14.91
C LEU A 700 17.22 -12.53 16.39
N GLY A 701 17.10 -11.21 16.63
CA GLY A 701 16.91 -10.68 17.97
C GLY A 701 15.43 -10.63 18.35
N LEU A 702 15.09 -11.06 19.56
CA LEU A 702 13.73 -11.02 20.09
C LEU A 702 13.74 -10.30 21.45
N PRO A 703 13.36 -9.01 21.50
CA PRO A 703 13.12 -8.33 22.76
C PRO A 703 11.92 -8.93 23.50
N ALA A 704 12.00 -9.09 24.81
CA ALA A 704 10.89 -9.60 25.63
C ALA A 704 9.62 -8.73 25.48
N ALA A 705 9.77 -7.43 25.26
CA ALA A 705 8.65 -6.51 24.98
C ALA A 705 7.79 -6.93 23.77
N LYS A 706 8.35 -7.68 22.81
CA LYS A 706 7.58 -8.24 21.67
C LYS A 706 6.76 -9.49 22.05
N LEU A 707 6.86 -9.97 23.29
CA LEU A 707 6.09 -11.07 23.87
C LEU A 707 4.91 -10.55 24.72
N ALA A 708 4.73 -9.24 24.81
CA ALA A 708 3.67 -8.61 25.60
C ALA A 708 2.31 -8.80 24.92
N PHE A 709 1.27 -8.92 25.75
CA PHE A 709 -0.12 -8.76 25.34
C PHE A 709 -0.71 -7.48 25.97
N TRP A 710 -1.81 -6.99 25.42
CA TRP A 710 -2.53 -5.85 25.98
C TRP A 710 -3.43 -6.31 27.14
N ASP A 711 -3.21 -5.74 28.30
CA ASP A 711 -4.00 -6.01 29.50
C ASP A 711 -5.11 -4.94 29.65
N GLU A 712 -6.34 -5.35 29.45
CA GLU A 712 -7.54 -4.50 29.57
C GLU A 712 -7.79 -3.99 30.99
N THR A 713 -7.12 -4.55 32.03
CA THR A 713 -7.24 -4.08 33.42
C THR A 713 -6.33 -2.90 33.69
N THR A 714 -5.13 -2.89 33.11
CA THR A 714 -4.12 -1.84 33.30
C THR A 714 -4.06 -0.89 32.12
N HIS A 715 -4.81 -1.17 31.04
CA HIS A 715 -4.78 -0.44 29.75
C HIS A 715 -3.36 -0.24 29.23
N GLY A 716 -2.59 -1.34 29.21
CA GLY A 716 -1.20 -1.29 28.78
C GLY A 716 -0.64 -2.66 28.35
N PHE A 717 0.49 -2.62 27.63
CA PHE A 717 1.21 -3.85 27.26
C PHE A 717 1.93 -4.44 28.47
N VAL A 718 1.72 -5.73 28.72
CA VAL A 718 2.32 -6.48 29.84
C VAL A 718 3.03 -7.70 29.30
N VAL A 719 4.30 -7.86 29.65
CA VAL A 719 5.05 -9.10 29.45
C VAL A 719 4.74 -10.02 30.62
N GLU A 720 3.98 -11.09 30.38
CA GLU A 720 3.63 -12.07 31.39
C GLU A 720 4.79 -13.05 31.61
N PRO A 721 5.30 -13.20 32.85
CA PRO A 721 6.30 -14.20 33.14
C PRO A 721 5.79 -15.62 32.87
N GLY A 722 6.61 -16.45 32.24
CA GLY A 722 6.23 -17.81 31.88
C GLY A 722 7.08 -18.42 30.78
N GLU A 723 6.73 -19.59 30.35
CA GLU A 723 7.42 -20.34 29.30
C GLU A 723 6.86 -20.00 27.91
N PHE A 724 7.77 -19.77 26.98
CA PHE A 724 7.50 -19.56 25.56
C PHE A 724 8.22 -20.61 24.72
N GLU A 725 7.57 -21.10 23.67
CA GLU A 725 8.25 -21.85 22.61
C GLU A 725 8.72 -20.87 21.52
N VAL A 726 10.00 -20.96 21.20
CA VAL A 726 10.66 -20.35 20.04
C VAL A 726 10.62 -21.38 18.92
N LEU A 727 9.99 -21.04 17.82
CA LEU A 727 9.70 -21.93 16.69
C LEU A 727 10.38 -21.33 15.44
N VAL A 728 11.26 -22.10 14.80
CA VAL A 728 11.95 -21.66 13.57
C VAL A 728 11.62 -22.60 12.43
N GLY A 729 11.23 -22.05 11.29
CA GLY A 729 10.84 -22.84 10.13
C GLY A 729 10.73 -22.06 8.83
N ALA A 730 10.18 -22.72 7.81
CA ALA A 730 9.97 -22.20 6.48
C ALA A 730 8.54 -21.68 6.23
N SER A 731 7.61 -21.92 7.16
CA SER A 731 6.25 -21.40 7.18
C SER A 731 5.61 -21.59 8.54
N SER A 732 4.43 -21.04 8.77
CA SER A 732 3.65 -21.26 9.99
C SER A 732 3.28 -22.73 10.24
N ALA A 733 3.25 -23.57 9.21
CA ALA A 733 3.00 -25.01 9.32
C ALA A 733 4.27 -25.88 9.16
N ASP A 734 5.34 -25.37 8.59
CA ASP A 734 6.61 -26.06 8.40
C ASP A 734 7.64 -25.60 9.43
N ILE A 735 7.41 -25.96 10.70
CA ILE A 735 8.34 -25.69 11.81
C ILE A 735 9.42 -26.77 11.82
N ARG A 736 10.66 -26.37 11.64
CA ARG A 736 11.82 -27.27 11.56
C ARG A 736 12.51 -27.50 12.89
N LEU A 737 12.61 -26.48 13.71
CA LEU A 737 13.31 -26.52 15.00
C LEU A 737 12.50 -25.74 16.04
N LYS A 738 12.63 -26.17 17.30
CA LYS A 738 12.01 -25.49 18.43
C LYS A 738 12.84 -25.57 19.71
N GLN A 739 12.79 -24.52 20.51
CA GLN A 739 13.36 -24.47 21.86
C GLN A 739 12.45 -23.67 22.79
N ARG A 740 12.67 -23.79 24.11
CA ARG A 740 11.94 -23.02 25.12
C ARG A 740 12.80 -21.91 25.70
N VAL A 741 12.17 -20.82 26.05
CA VAL A 741 12.71 -19.72 26.83
C VAL A 741 11.72 -19.37 27.93
N GLU A 742 12.22 -19.04 29.11
CA GLU A 742 11.43 -18.55 30.24
C GLU A 742 11.61 -17.05 30.40
N VAL A 743 10.51 -16.31 30.40
CA VAL A 743 10.51 -14.91 30.83
C VAL A 743 10.31 -14.89 32.34
N VAL A 744 11.24 -14.30 33.06
CA VAL A 744 11.20 -14.14 34.52
C VAL A 744 10.86 -12.70 34.91
N ARG A 745 10.41 -12.49 36.16
CA ARG A 745 10.08 -11.16 36.69
C ARG A 745 11.28 -10.26 36.77
#